data_0037477980e27eeb26b2759028b7d3c5
#
_entry.id   0037477980e27eeb26b2759028b7d3c5
#
_cell.length_a   1.000
_cell.length_b   1.000
_cell.length_c   1.000
_cell.angle_alpha   90.00
_cell.angle_beta   90.00
_cell.angle_gamma   90.00
#
_symmetry.space_group_name_H-M   'P 1'
#
loop_
_entity.id
_entity.type
_entity.pdbx_description
1 polymer ?
#
loop_
_entity_poly.entity_id
_entity_poly.type
_entity_poly.pdbx_seq_one_letter_code
_entity_poly.pdbx_strand_id
1 'polypeptide(L)'
;MISSVFRKIFGTKNDREVKKYIKRVAQINALEPTYEKMSDDELKIKFNELKAQVVEEKVTLDQILNDVFALVREASKRVLKMRHFDVQLIGGMVLNESRIAEMKTGEGKTLVATLPVILNAMSGKGVHVVTVNDYLAKRDATQMGELYNFLGLSVDVILSGGYDDEVRQAAYNADITYGTNSEFGFDYLRDNMKFEAGQKVQRGHNFVIVDEVDSILIDEARTPLIISGPTNRTLDGYIRADQVAKQLSRGTPADPNVPGSKPTGDFIVDEKNRTIMITEAGISKAEKLFGVENLYNLENAVLSHHLDQALKAHNLFEKDVHYVVKDGEVVIVDEFTGRLSEGRRFSEGLHQALEAKEGVKIQEESQTLADTTYQNYFRMYKKLAGMTGTAQTEATEFSQIYNLEVISIPTNVPVKRIDQNDLIYKTQNEKFKAVIDEIKKAHEKGQPVLVGTASIERSEVLHEMLKKAGIPHSVLNAKNHEKEAEIIAQAGVKGAVTIATNMAGRGVDIRIDDEVRNLGGLYIIGTERHESRRIDNQLRGRAGRQGDPGMSRFYLSLEDNLLRIFGSDRIKAIMDRLGIDEGESIESRMVTRAVENAQKKVESLHFEARKHLLEYDDVANEQRKTIYKYRDELLDKNYDMSEKIAQNRVEYATNLLDTAEIFHGGLKDDYDIKNLCSIILADCGEEIDESELKGLEYNELVEKIAQILEVRYNEKMSVLNEEQRKDIEKILYLQVLDNAWREHLYQMDILKTGIGLRGYNQKDPLVEYKKESYNLFMELVGRLKTESVKTLQIVRFKSREEQEEQARMMLEASQNAENEPLNYNNQGEDENFTPEKKIPRNAPCPCGSGKKYKDCHGKSGPKKGIFA
;
A
#
# COMPACT_ATOMS: atom_id res chain seq x y z
N MET A 1 24.78 -20.57 -31.30
CA MET A 1 26.24 -20.53 -31.34
C MET A 1 26.77 -19.11 -31.66
N ILE A 2 26.30 -18.41 -32.68
CA ILE A 2 26.76 -17.05 -33.05
C ILE A 2 26.59 -16.04 -31.89
N SER A 3 25.47 -16.05 -31.18
CA SER A 3 25.21 -15.15 -30.06
C SER A 3 26.12 -15.40 -28.83
N SER A 4 26.58 -16.64 -28.62
CA SER A 4 27.50 -16.98 -27.52
C SER A 4 28.93 -16.55 -27.80
N VAL A 5 29.34 -16.55 -29.05
CA VAL A 5 30.66 -16.06 -29.49
C VAL A 5 30.72 -14.54 -29.44
N PHE A 6 29.64 -13.86 -29.89
CA PHE A 6 29.53 -12.40 -29.80
C PHE A 6 29.55 -11.92 -28.34
N ARG A 7 28.87 -12.67 -27.39
CA ARG A 7 28.93 -12.37 -25.96
C ARG A 7 30.33 -12.52 -25.37
N LYS A 8 31.11 -13.51 -25.82
CA LYS A 8 32.48 -13.68 -25.35
C LYS A 8 33.46 -12.60 -25.84
N ILE A 9 33.22 -12.04 -27.02
CA ILE A 9 34.09 -11.01 -27.63
C ILE A 9 33.70 -9.59 -27.19
N PHE A 10 32.40 -9.26 -27.15
CA PHE A 10 31.91 -7.90 -26.91
C PHE A 10 31.32 -7.68 -25.54
N GLY A 11 31.24 -8.74 -24.70
CA GLY A 11 30.55 -8.68 -23.41
C GLY A 11 29.03 -8.55 -23.51
N THR A 12 28.35 -8.59 -22.38
CA THR A 12 26.92 -8.30 -22.28
C THR A 12 26.65 -6.78 -22.36
N LYS A 13 25.38 -6.37 -22.50
CA LYS A 13 25.01 -4.96 -22.37
C LYS A 13 25.46 -4.39 -21.02
N ASN A 14 25.23 -5.18 -19.94
CA ASN A 14 25.66 -4.83 -18.60
C ASN A 14 27.17 -4.59 -18.50
N ASP A 15 27.98 -5.47 -19.08
CA ASP A 15 29.45 -5.32 -19.05
C ASP A 15 29.92 -4.04 -19.72
N ARG A 16 29.25 -3.61 -20.78
CA ARG A 16 29.56 -2.36 -21.49
C ARG A 16 29.19 -1.14 -20.65
N GLU A 17 28.04 -1.17 -19.98
CA GLU A 17 27.63 -0.09 -19.09
C GLU A 17 28.59 0.02 -17.90
N VAL A 18 28.90 -1.10 -17.24
CA VAL A 18 29.86 -1.12 -16.12
C VAL A 18 31.24 -0.59 -16.54
N LYS A 19 31.71 -0.90 -17.76
CA LYS A 19 32.97 -0.34 -18.29
C LYS A 19 32.96 1.18 -18.42
N LYS A 20 31.82 1.79 -18.74
CA LYS A 20 31.72 3.26 -18.77
C LYS A 20 31.89 3.85 -17.38
N TYR A 21 31.23 3.24 -16.38
CA TYR A 21 31.35 3.68 -14.98
C TYR A 21 32.78 3.51 -14.45
N ILE A 22 33.47 2.42 -14.77
CA ILE A 22 34.87 2.20 -14.37
C ILE A 22 35.78 3.34 -14.86
N LYS A 23 35.57 3.85 -16.09
CA LYS A 23 36.32 5.00 -16.59
C LYS A 23 36.07 6.26 -15.75
N ARG A 24 34.83 6.47 -15.33
CA ARG A 24 34.47 7.64 -14.49
C ARG A 24 35.01 7.46 -13.06
N VAL A 25 35.01 6.24 -12.52
CA VAL A 25 35.66 5.91 -11.25
C VAL A 25 37.13 6.28 -11.25
N ALA A 26 37.86 6.00 -12.34
CA ALA A 26 39.26 6.38 -12.46
C ALA A 26 39.46 7.93 -12.35
N GLN A 27 38.54 8.72 -12.89
CA GLN A 27 38.55 10.18 -12.76
C GLN A 27 38.29 10.62 -11.32
N ILE A 28 37.34 9.98 -10.63
CA ILE A 28 37.05 10.24 -9.21
C ILE A 28 38.26 9.89 -8.35
N ASN A 29 38.90 8.74 -8.59
CA ASN A 29 40.12 8.32 -7.88
C ASN A 29 41.27 9.31 -8.09
N ALA A 30 41.37 9.94 -9.25
CA ALA A 30 42.40 10.97 -9.51
C ALA A 30 42.16 12.25 -8.68
N LEU A 31 40.93 12.57 -8.29
CA LEU A 31 40.59 13.70 -7.43
C LEU A 31 40.77 13.41 -5.94
N GLU A 32 40.79 12.15 -5.52
CA GLU A 32 40.86 11.75 -4.11
C GLU A 32 42.04 12.40 -3.35
N PRO A 33 43.29 12.43 -3.87
CA PRO A 33 44.42 13.06 -3.19
C PRO A 33 44.24 14.56 -2.95
N THR A 34 43.42 15.23 -3.78
CA THR A 34 43.14 16.67 -3.62
C THR A 34 42.25 16.89 -2.39
N TYR A 35 41.19 16.09 -2.25
CA TYR A 35 40.28 16.19 -1.11
C TYR A 35 40.89 15.64 0.19
N GLU A 36 41.75 14.65 0.12
CA GLU A 36 42.46 14.10 1.29
C GLU A 36 43.36 15.13 1.98
N LYS A 37 43.90 16.09 1.25
CA LYS A 37 44.73 17.16 1.78
C LYS A 37 43.96 18.29 2.43
N MET A 38 42.66 18.41 2.17
CA MET A 38 41.81 19.46 2.70
C MET A 38 41.53 19.23 4.20
N SER A 39 41.43 20.27 4.97
CA SER A 39 40.89 20.23 6.33
C SER A 39 39.38 20.00 6.32
N ASP A 40 38.78 19.67 7.46
CA ASP A 40 37.33 19.50 7.58
C ASP A 40 36.56 20.74 7.19
N ASP A 41 37.07 21.93 7.56
CA ASP A 41 36.45 23.21 7.21
C ASP A 41 36.56 23.48 5.70
N GLU A 42 37.70 23.19 5.10
CA GLU A 42 37.89 23.33 3.65
C GLU A 42 36.98 22.43 2.86
N LEU A 43 36.73 21.18 3.31
CA LEU A 43 35.76 20.27 2.70
C LEU A 43 34.34 20.84 2.76
N LYS A 44 33.94 21.39 3.90
CA LYS A 44 32.61 22.02 4.06
C LYS A 44 32.46 23.27 3.19
N ILE A 45 33.48 24.13 3.14
CA ILE A 45 33.48 25.31 2.27
C ILE A 45 33.36 24.88 0.80
N LYS A 46 34.16 23.89 0.37
CA LYS A 46 34.10 23.37 -1.01
C LYS A 46 32.75 22.80 -1.35
N PHE A 47 32.15 22.04 -0.43
CA PHE A 47 30.80 21.52 -0.61
C PHE A 47 29.77 22.62 -0.79
N ASN A 48 29.82 23.66 0.05
CA ASN A 48 28.91 24.79 -0.02
C ASN A 48 29.10 25.64 -1.31
N GLU A 49 30.33 25.76 -1.80
CA GLU A 49 30.61 26.42 -3.08
C GLU A 49 29.93 25.64 -4.25
N LEU A 50 30.08 24.34 -4.27
CA LEU A 50 29.45 23.47 -5.28
C LEU A 50 27.93 23.54 -5.18
N LYS A 51 27.38 23.51 -3.96
CA LYS A 51 25.94 23.65 -3.71
C LYS A 51 25.40 24.99 -4.20
N ALA A 52 26.09 26.09 -3.93
CA ALA A 52 25.71 27.41 -4.41
C ALA A 52 25.66 27.49 -5.95
N GLN A 53 26.64 26.88 -6.64
CA GLN A 53 26.66 26.83 -8.10
C GLN A 53 25.47 26.03 -8.68
N VAL A 54 25.02 24.99 -8.00
CA VAL A 54 23.83 24.20 -8.41
C VAL A 54 22.55 25.00 -8.18
N VAL A 55 22.41 25.66 -7.03
CA VAL A 55 21.23 26.49 -6.71
C VAL A 55 21.11 27.68 -7.65
N GLU A 56 22.24 28.27 -8.05
CA GLU A 56 22.31 29.38 -9.04
C GLU A 56 22.20 28.90 -10.49
N GLU A 57 21.97 27.60 -10.72
CA GLU A 57 21.86 26.97 -12.03
C GLU A 57 23.08 27.16 -12.95
N LYS A 58 24.24 27.46 -12.37
CA LYS A 58 25.51 27.63 -13.12
C LYS A 58 26.10 26.32 -13.61
N VAL A 59 25.86 25.24 -12.88
CA VAL A 59 26.34 23.89 -13.20
C VAL A 59 25.24 22.85 -13.00
N THR A 60 25.30 21.78 -13.76
CA THR A 60 24.40 20.63 -13.57
C THR A 60 24.99 19.66 -12.54
N LEU A 61 24.13 18.82 -11.94
CA LEU A 61 24.58 17.78 -11.00
C LEU A 61 25.58 16.82 -11.64
N ASP A 62 25.43 16.52 -12.92
CA ASP A 62 26.34 15.60 -13.63
C ASP A 62 27.75 16.19 -13.83
N GLN A 63 27.86 17.50 -14.03
CA GLN A 63 29.15 18.17 -14.19
C GLN A 63 29.98 18.16 -12.91
N ILE A 64 29.34 18.21 -11.75
CA ILE A 64 30.02 18.21 -10.43
C ILE A 64 30.07 16.82 -9.76
N LEU A 65 29.48 15.79 -10.39
CA LEU A 65 29.36 14.46 -9.79
C LEU A 65 30.72 13.91 -9.34
N ASN A 66 31.75 14.05 -10.14
CA ASN A 66 33.08 13.49 -9.83
C ASN A 66 33.68 14.15 -8.59
N ASP A 67 33.58 15.49 -8.50
CA ASP A 67 34.04 16.27 -7.36
C ASP A 67 33.25 15.94 -6.09
N VAL A 68 31.91 15.91 -6.20
CA VAL A 68 31.05 15.59 -5.05
C VAL A 68 31.30 14.17 -4.56
N PHE A 69 31.43 13.17 -5.44
CA PHE A 69 31.69 11.80 -5.03
C PHE A 69 33.05 11.65 -4.37
N ALA A 70 34.08 12.32 -4.86
CA ALA A 70 35.39 12.33 -4.22
C ALA A 70 35.39 13.00 -2.85
N LEU A 71 34.67 14.13 -2.73
CA LEU A 71 34.49 14.85 -1.47
C LEU A 71 33.71 14.01 -0.46
N VAL A 72 32.60 13.41 -0.86
CA VAL A 72 31.77 12.55 0.01
C VAL A 72 32.54 11.32 0.46
N ARG A 73 33.34 10.72 -0.42
CA ARG A 73 34.19 9.59 -0.09
C ARG A 73 35.19 9.94 1.02
N GLU A 74 35.83 11.10 0.94
CA GLU A 74 36.75 11.57 1.96
C GLU A 74 36.02 11.94 3.26
N ALA A 75 34.91 12.65 3.18
CA ALA A 75 34.06 12.96 4.33
C ALA A 75 33.58 11.70 5.06
N SER A 76 33.12 10.68 4.32
CA SER A 76 32.70 9.40 4.87
C SER A 76 33.84 8.64 5.58
N LYS A 77 35.04 8.68 5.01
CA LYS A 77 36.25 8.10 5.61
C LYS A 77 36.55 8.76 6.96
N ARG A 78 36.38 10.08 7.07
CA ARG A 78 36.63 10.83 8.30
C ARG A 78 35.55 10.64 9.34
N VAL A 79 34.29 10.77 8.96
CA VAL A 79 33.14 10.78 9.89
C VAL A 79 32.72 9.37 10.26
N LEU A 80 32.43 8.53 9.25
CA LEU A 80 31.92 7.17 9.45
C LEU A 80 33.01 6.11 9.58
N LYS A 81 34.29 6.49 9.36
CA LYS A 81 35.43 5.54 9.26
C LYS A 81 35.24 4.51 8.14
N MET A 82 34.47 4.85 7.14
CA MET A 82 34.15 3.99 5.99
C MET A 82 34.49 4.73 4.69
N ARG A 83 35.47 4.20 3.96
CA ARG A 83 35.80 4.68 2.62
C ARG A 83 35.02 3.89 1.58
N HIS A 84 34.31 4.57 0.69
CA HIS A 84 33.61 3.91 -0.42
C HIS A 84 34.57 3.12 -1.32
N PHE A 85 34.21 1.87 -1.62
CA PHE A 85 34.92 1.08 -2.63
C PHE A 85 34.60 1.59 -4.03
N ASP A 86 35.44 1.22 -5.01
CA ASP A 86 35.23 1.60 -6.41
C ASP A 86 33.90 1.08 -6.95
N VAL A 87 33.51 -0.14 -6.59
CA VAL A 87 32.19 -0.71 -6.96
C VAL A 87 31.03 0.04 -6.33
N GLN A 88 31.23 0.62 -5.15
CA GLN A 88 30.22 1.45 -4.49
C GLN A 88 30.06 2.81 -5.19
N LEU A 89 31.12 3.38 -5.75
CA LEU A 89 31.02 4.57 -6.61
C LEU A 89 30.21 4.27 -7.88
N ILE A 90 30.39 3.10 -8.46
CA ILE A 90 29.57 2.64 -9.60
C ILE A 90 28.11 2.58 -9.20
N GLY A 91 27.80 1.97 -8.03
CA GLY A 91 26.44 1.93 -7.50
C GLY A 91 25.82 3.30 -7.32
N GLY A 92 26.55 4.25 -6.77
CA GLY A 92 26.11 5.64 -6.61
C GLY A 92 25.80 6.33 -7.94
N MET A 93 26.60 6.12 -8.98
CA MET A 93 26.35 6.66 -10.33
C MET A 93 25.10 6.03 -10.96
N VAL A 94 24.94 4.72 -10.84
CA VAL A 94 23.76 3.99 -11.35
C VAL A 94 22.47 4.54 -10.70
N LEU A 95 22.49 4.74 -9.39
CA LEU A 95 21.35 5.33 -8.66
C LEU A 95 21.08 6.77 -9.10
N ASN A 96 22.12 7.57 -9.31
CA ASN A 96 21.96 8.95 -9.76
C ASN A 96 21.33 9.05 -11.16
N GLU A 97 21.57 8.05 -12.01
CA GLU A 97 21.00 7.97 -13.36
C GLU A 97 19.57 7.39 -13.41
N SER A 98 18.88 7.29 -12.28
CA SER A 98 17.54 6.72 -12.20
C SER A 98 17.47 5.29 -12.71
N ARG A 99 18.37 4.45 -12.22
CA ARG A 99 18.47 3.02 -12.53
C ARG A 99 18.46 2.20 -11.25
N ILE A 100 18.38 0.89 -11.38
CA ILE A 100 18.50 -0.04 -10.26
C ILE A 100 19.92 -0.54 -10.16
N ALA A 101 20.55 -0.30 -9.01
CA ALA A 101 21.85 -0.86 -8.66
C ALA A 101 21.64 -2.25 -8.03
N GLU A 102 21.87 -3.31 -8.79
CA GLU A 102 21.93 -4.65 -8.22
C GLU A 102 23.32 -4.90 -7.64
N MET A 103 23.41 -4.80 -6.33
CA MET A 103 24.61 -5.08 -5.56
C MET A 103 24.32 -6.21 -4.57
N LYS A 104 25.17 -7.22 -4.54
CA LYS A 104 25.00 -8.38 -3.64
C LYS A 104 24.85 -7.92 -2.19
N THR A 105 24.13 -8.71 -1.40
CA THR A 105 23.95 -8.43 0.03
C THR A 105 25.32 -8.41 0.71
N GLY A 106 25.53 -7.42 1.59
CA GLY A 106 26.83 -7.22 2.25
C GLY A 106 27.82 -6.32 1.50
N GLU A 107 27.47 -5.78 0.33
CA GLU A 107 28.28 -4.80 -0.42
C GLU A 107 28.11 -3.35 0.07
N GLY A 108 27.40 -3.13 1.17
CA GLY A 108 27.27 -1.81 1.78
C GLY A 108 26.36 -0.85 1.02
N LYS A 109 25.19 -1.30 0.53
CA LYS A 109 24.22 -0.48 -0.21
C LYS A 109 23.79 0.79 0.53
N THR A 110 23.65 0.72 1.85
CA THR A 110 23.31 1.88 2.68
C THR A 110 24.34 3.02 2.54
N LEU A 111 25.61 2.67 2.49
CA LEU A 111 26.70 3.63 2.26
C LEU A 111 26.73 4.14 0.82
N VAL A 112 26.43 3.28 -0.15
CA VAL A 112 26.34 3.63 -1.58
C VAL A 112 25.29 4.73 -1.79
N ALA A 113 24.14 4.62 -1.14
CA ALA A 113 23.06 5.58 -1.26
C ALA A 113 23.48 7.00 -0.86
N THR A 114 24.44 7.16 0.05
CA THR A 114 24.90 8.49 0.50
C THR A 114 25.44 9.35 -0.64
N LEU A 115 26.06 8.74 -1.63
CA LEU A 115 26.65 9.44 -2.79
C LEU A 115 25.59 10.20 -3.63
N PRO A 116 24.59 9.53 -4.21
CA PRO A 116 23.57 10.20 -5.00
C PRO A 116 22.60 11.02 -4.12
N VAL A 117 22.39 10.62 -2.86
CA VAL A 117 21.56 11.39 -1.91
C VAL A 117 22.16 12.77 -1.67
N ILE A 118 23.43 12.85 -1.33
CA ILE A 118 24.12 14.12 -1.09
C ILE A 118 24.15 14.97 -2.37
N LEU A 119 24.48 14.36 -3.51
CA LEU A 119 24.51 15.07 -4.79
C LEU A 119 23.15 15.70 -5.13
N ASN A 120 22.07 14.94 -5.03
CA ASN A 120 20.74 15.44 -5.36
C ASN A 120 20.16 16.38 -4.29
N ALA A 121 20.56 16.23 -3.02
CA ALA A 121 20.16 17.13 -1.94
C ALA A 121 20.69 18.55 -2.14
N MET A 122 21.79 18.72 -2.89
CA MET A 122 22.33 20.05 -3.23
C MET A 122 21.33 20.93 -3.98
N SER A 123 20.37 20.35 -4.66
CA SER A 123 19.32 21.11 -5.36
C SER A 123 18.32 21.81 -4.43
N GLY A 124 18.30 21.45 -3.14
CA GLY A 124 17.33 21.97 -2.17
C GLY A 124 15.90 21.48 -2.36
N LYS A 125 15.64 20.61 -3.35
CA LYS A 125 14.29 20.10 -3.69
C LYS A 125 13.84 18.89 -2.88
N GLY A 126 14.68 18.39 -2.00
CA GLY A 126 14.43 17.22 -1.18
C GLY A 126 14.77 15.88 -1.83
N VAL A 127 15.27 14.97 -1.01
CA VAL A 127 15.59 13.60 -1.38
C VAL A 127 14.91 12.67 -0.39
N HIS A 128 14.23 11.65 -0.90
CA HIS A 128 13.59 10.62 -0.10
C HIS A 128 14.36 9.32 -0.20
N VAL A 129 14.57 8.66 0.93
CA VAL A 129 15.16 7.33 1.00
C VAL A 129 14.15 6.39 1.65
N VAL A 130 13.69 5.41 0.88
CA VAL A 130 12.62 4.51 1.27
C VAL A 130 13.20 3.17 1.71
N THR A 131 12.77 2.70 2.88
CA THR A 131 13.17 1.40 3.47
C THR A 131 11.94 0.54 3.73
N VAL A 132 12.15 -0.73 4.06
CA VAL A 132 11.06 -1.70 4.26
C VAL A 132 10.43 -1.65 5.65
N ASN A 133 11.04 -1.00 6.64
CA ASN A 133 10.47 -0.85 7.98
C ASN A 133 11.07 0.35 8.73
N ASP A 134 10.39 0.75 9.80
CA ASP A 134 10.75 1.91 10.63
C ASP A 134 12.11 1.75 11.32
N TYR A 135 12.45 0.53 11.72
CA TYR A 135 13.74 0.25 12.36
C TYR A 135 14.91 0.58 11.43
N LEU A 136 14.84 0.13 10.17
CA LEU A 136 15.87 0.42 9.17
C LEU A 136 15.87 1.91 8.81
N ALA A 137 14.72 2.52 8.66
CA ALA A 137 14.61 3.96 8.37
C ALA A 137 15.32 4.79 9.46
N LYS A 138 15.03 4.52 10.73
CA LYS A 138 15.63 5.21 11.87
C LYS A 138 17.13 4.92 11.99
N ARG A 139 17.54 3.64 11.86
CA ARG A 139 18.95 3.25 11.93
C ARG A 139 19.78 3.94 10.85
N ASP A 140 19.32 3.87 9.61
CA ASP A 140 20.06 4.39 8.46
C ASP A 140 20.09 5.92 8.46
N ALA A 141 18.99 6.57 8.82
CA ALA A 141 18.95 8.02 9.02
C ALA A 141 19.92 8.48 10.12
N THR A 142 20.01 7.74 11.23
CA THR A 142 20.92 8.08 12.34
C THR A 142 22.38 7.88 11.93
N GLN A 143 22.72 6.73 11.36
CA GLN A 143 24.10 6.40 11.00
C GLN A 143 24.63 7.25 9.84
N MET A 144 23.86 7.37 8.74
CA MET A 144 24.29 8.17 7.59
C MET A 144 24.10 9.66 7.85
N GLY A 145 23.22 10.02 8.78
CA GLY A 145 22.98 11.38 9.23
C GLY A 145 24.22 12.07 9.77
N GLU A 146 25.15 11.36 10.39
CA GLU A 146 26.43 11.91 10.81
C GLU A 146 27.21 12.52 9.63
N LEU A 147 27.21 11.83 8.48
CA LEU A 147 27.84 12.31 7.26
C LEU A 147 27.08 13.50 6.64
N TYR A 148 25.77 13.44 6.61
CA TYR A 148 24.94 14.51 6.06
C TYR A 148 25.07 15.80 6.89
N ASN A 149 24.99 15.68 8.20
CA ASN A 149 25.14 16.80 9.13
C ASN A 149 26.55 17.42 9.06
N PHE A 150 27.58 16.60 8.89
CA PHE A 150 28.96 17.07 8.70
C PHE A 150 29.06 18.00 7.48
N LEU A 151 28.35 17.69 6.40
CA LEU A 151 28.32 18.50 5.18
C LEU A 151 27.27 19.64 5.23
N GLY A 152 26.56 19.80 6.36
CA GLY A 152 25.57 20.85 6.54
C GLY A 152 24.23 20.57 5.86
N LEU A 153 23.92 19.28 5.56
CA LEU A 153 22.62 18.84 5.07
C LEU A 153 21.76 18.34 6.24
N SER A 154 20.50 18.75 6.26
CA SER A 154 19.53 18.28 7.23
C SER A 154 18.97 16.91 6.84
N VAL A 155 18.77 16.06 7.84
CA VAL A 155 18.17 14.74 7.68
C VAL A 155 17.15 14.50 8.77
N ASP A 156 16.02 13.89 8.39
CA ASP A 156 14.99 13.50 9.33
C ASP A 156 14.32 12.20 8.88
N VAL A 157 13.46 11.63 9.73
CA VAL A 157 12.80 10.35 9.50
C VAL A 157 11.31 10.45 9.82
N ILE A 158 10.48 9.89 8.94
CA ILE A 158 9.06 9.69 9.19
C ILE A 158 8.82 8.24 9.64
N LEU A 159 8.11 8.08 10.75
CA LEU A 159 7.83 6.78 11.39
C LEU A 159 6.33 6.55 11.52
N SER A 160 5.95 5.29 11.60
CA SER A 160 4.56 4.89 11.83
C SER A 160 4.03 5.37 13.18
N GLY A 161 2.76 5.76 13.24
CA GLY A 161 2.09 6.14 14.49
C GLY A 161 2.30 7.56 14.98
N GLY A 162 3.12 8.36 14.32
CA GLY A 162 3.28 9.79 14.61
C GLY A 162 2.54 10.65 13.58
N TYR A 163 1.31 11.07 13.86
CA TYR A 163 0.46 11.82 12.93
C TYR A 163 0.41 13.33 13.19
N ASP A 164 1.43 13.87 13.87
CA ASP A 164 1.56 15.31 14.04
C ASP A 164 2.03 15.95 12.73
N ASP A 165 1.17 16.77 12.12
CA ASP A 165 1.43 17.41 10.85
C ASP A 165 2.66 18.33 10.91
N GLU A 166 2.89 19.04 12.02
CA GLU A 166 4.05 19.94 12.17
C GLU A 166 5.37 19.16 12.19
N VAL A 167 5.41 18.02 12.90
CA VAL A 167 6.57 17.14 12.95
C VAL A 167 6.86 16.55 11.58
N ARG A 168 5.82 16.11 10.87
CA ARG A 168 5.96 15.56 9.52
C ARG A 168 6.38 16.61 8.50
N GLN A 169 5.84 17.81 8.57
CA GLN A 169 6.29 18.93 7.73
C GLN A 169 7.77 19.24 7.96
N ALA A 170 8.22 19.27 9.20
CA ALA A 170 9.63 19.47 9.51
C ALA A 170 10.50 18.38 8.89
N ALA A 171 10.08 17.12 8.97
CA ALA A 171 10.79 15.98 8.37
C ALA A 171 10.86 16.08 6.85
N TYR A 172 9.77 16.42 6.17
CA TYR A 172 9.77 16.60 4.71
C TYR A 172 10.50 17.88 4.24
N ASN A 173 10.60 18.89 5.09
CA ASN A 173 11.37 20.12 4.80
C ASN A 173 12.87 19.93 4.99
N ALA A 174 13.31 18.84 5.62
CA ALA A 174 14.72 18.45 5.64
C ALA A 174 15.23 18.21 4.20
N ASP A 175 16.54 18.37 4.01
CA ASP A 175 17.18 18.07 2.71
C ASP A 175 17.02 16.59 2.33
N ILE A 176 17.02 15.71 3.32
CA ILE A 176 16.94 14.26 3.18
C ILE A 176 15.92 13.72 4.17
N THR A 177 14.96 12.91 3.67
CA THR A 177 13.93 12.30 4.49
C THR A 177 13.94 10.77 4.31
N TYR A 178 14.12 10.06 5.42
CA TYR A 178 14.01 8.60 5.47
C TYR A 178 12.60 8.20 5.92
N GLY A 179 12.12 7.06 5.45
CA GLY A 179 10.83 6.51 5.86
C GLY A 179 10.51 5.20 5.18
N THR A 180 9.37 4.61 5.54
CA THR A 180 8.87 3.42 4.87
C THR A 180 8.02 3.80 3.65
N ASN A 181 7.92 2.87 2.70
CA ASN A 181 7.10 3.03 1.51
C ASN A 181 5.63 3.35 1.84
N SER A 182 5.08 2.71 2.86
CA SER A 182 3.71 2.94 3.31
C SER A 182 3.49 4.35 3.85
N GLU A 183 4.41 4.85 4.69
CA GLU A 183 4.29 6.18 5.28
C GLU A 183 4.34 7.29 4.23
N PHE A 184 5.27 7.20 3.28
CA PHE A 184 5.32 8.14 2.14
C PHE A 184 4.03 8.14 1.33
N GLY A 185 3.49 6.95 1.03
CA GLY A 185 2.27 6.82 0.26
C GLY A 185 1.02 7.30 1.02
N PHE A 186 0.92 6.98 2.32
CA PHE A 186 -0.19 7.46 3.14
C PHE A 186 -0.14 8.97 3.38
N ASP A 187 1.05 9.56 3.54
CA ASP A 187 1.18 11.01 3.64
C ASP A 187 0.73 11.71 2.36
N TYR A 188 1.05 11.14 1.19
CA TYR A 188 0.52 11.63 -0.07
C TYR A 188 -1.01 11.60 -0.12
N LEU A 189 -1.62 10.51 0.30
CA LEU A 189 -3.08 10.40 0.34
C LEU A 189 -3.69 11.39 1.35
N ARG A 190 -3.11 11.51 2.55
CA ARG A 190 -3.57 12.47 3.56
C ARG A 190 -3.47 13.91 3.08
N ASP A 191 -2.39 14.28 2.40
CA ASP A 191 -2.20 15.61 1.82
C ASP A 191 -3.30 15.98 0.83
N ASN A 192 -3.78 15.00 0.06
CA ASN A 192 -4.88 15.19 -0.89
C ASN A 192 -6.27 15.17 -0.23
N MET A 193 -6.34 15.08 1.09
CA MET A 193 -7.57 15.18 1.87
C MET A 193 -7.61 16.44 2.76
N LYS A 194 -6.52 17.25 2.81
CA LYS A 194 -6.42 18.46 3.62
C LYS A 194 -7.28 19.59 3.03
N PHE A 195 -7.80 20.46 3.92
CA PHE A 195 -8.63 21.61 3.52
C PHE A 195 -7.83 22.92 3.39
N GLU A 196 -6.58 22.92 3.81
CA GLU A 196 -5.69 24.08 3.71
C GLU A 196 -4.34 23.66 3.13
N ALA A 197 -3.80 24.48 2.21
CA ALA A 197 -2.48 24.20 1.60
C ALA A 197 -1.35 24.14 2.65
N GLY A 198 -1.45 24.95 3.71
CA GLY A 198 -0.47 24.99 4.79
C GLY A 198 -0.43 23.73 5.68
N GLN A 199 -1.44 22.88 5.61
CA GLN A 199 -1.51 21.61 6.35
C GLN A 199 -0.87 20.45 5.60
N LYS A 200 -0.52 20.61 4.34
CA LYS A 200 0.18 19.58 3.57
C LYS A 200 1.58 19.37 4.11
N VAL A 201 1.98 18.12 4.25
CA VAL A 201 3.27 17.75 4.82
C VAL A 201 4.35 17.56 3.76
N GLN A 202 4.00 17.02 2.58
CA GLN A 202 4.94 16.78 1.50
C GLN A 202 5.14 18.05 0.64
N ARG A 203 6.40 18.30 0.24
CA ARG A 203 6.74 19.47 -0.61
C ARG A 203 7.05 19.13 -2.06
N GLY A 204 6.83 17.88 -2.48
CA GLY A 204 7.03 17.42 -3.83
C GLY A 204 7.79 16.10 -3.94
N HIS A 205 7.89 15.59 -5.16
CA HIS A 205 8.47 14.30 -5.50
C HIS A 205 9.65 14.51 -6.45
N ASN A 206 10.83 14.87 -5.89
CA ASN A 206 11.99 15.17 -6.71
C ASN A 206 12.84 13.94 -7.00
N PHE A 207 13.51 13.40 -5.99
CA PHE A 207 14.37 12.22 -6.12
C PHE A 207 14.10 11.23 -5.00
N VAL A 208 13.99 9.96 -5.36
CA VAL A 208 13.80 8.88 -4.40
C VAL A 208 14.75 7.72 -4.69
N ILE A 209 15.32 7.17 -3.63
CA ILE A 209 16.02 5.88 -3.64
C ILE A 209 15.18 4.89 -2.85
N VAL A 210 14.82 3.79 -3.48
CA VAL A 210 14.09 2.70 -2.85
C VAL A 210 15.07 1.60 -2.50
N ASP A 211 15.33 1.40 -1.21
CA ASP A 211 16.14 0.27 -0.74
C ASP A 211 15.28 -1.01 -0.74
N GLU A 212 15.92 -2.13 -1.06
CA GLU A 212 15.21 -3.40 -1.29
C GLU A 212 14.05 -3.22 -2.30
N VAL A 213 14.36 -2.59 -3.42
CA VAL A 213 13.39 -2.17 -4.44
C VAL A 213 12.51 -3.29 -4.96
N ASP A 214 13.01 -4.51 -5.01
CA ASP A 214 12.28 -5.71 -5.41
C ASP A 214 11.20 -6.10 -4.39
N SER A 215 11.43 -5.88 -3.10
CA SER A 215 10.38 -6.08 -2.09
C SER A 215 9.27 -5.06 -2.23
N ILE A 216 9.64 -3.80 -2.32
CA ILE A 216 8.68 -2.69 -2.29
C ILE A 216 7.90 -2.60 -3.60
N LEU A 217 8.58 -2.63 -4.74
CA LEU A 217 7.95 -2.41 -6.05
C LEU A 217 7.41 -3.69 -6.71
N ILE A 218 7.75 -4.87 -6.21
CA ILE A 218 7.24 -6.15 -6.72
C ILE A 218 6.35 -6.85 -5.70
N ASP A 219 6.90 -7.21 -4.51
CA ASP A 219 6.14 -8.01 -3.54
C ASP A 219 4.99 -7.24 -2.89
N GLU A 220 5.28 -6.06 -2.36
CA GLU A 220 4.29 -5.22 -1.69
C GLU A 220 3.37 -4.49 -2.67
N ALA A 221 3.78 -4.35 -3.93
CA ALA A 221 3.00 -3.69 -4.98
C ALA A 221 1.83 -4.55 -5.52
N ARG A 222 1.42 -5.58 -4.80
CA ARG A 222 0.21 -6.40 -5.07
C ARG A 222 -1.06 -5.78 -4.50
N THR A 223 -0.93 -4.96 -3.48
CA THR A 223 -2.05 -4.32 -2.78
C THR A 223 -1.94 -2.81 -2.87
N PRO A 224 -3.03 -2.09 -3.12
CA PRO A 224 -3.04 -0.64 -3.08
C PRO A 224 -2.93 -0.13 -1.63
N LEU A 225 -2.52 1.13 -1.49
CA LEU A 225 -2.67 1.89 -0.26
C LEU A 225 -4.08 2.48 -0.24
N ILE A 226 -4.81 2.25 0.83
CA ILE A 226 -6.21 2.69 0.96
C ILE A 226 -6.39 3.37 2.30
N ILE A 227 -6.96 4.58 2.29
CA ILE A 227 -7.53 5.23 3.46
C ILE A 227 -9.03 5.03 3.39
N SER A 228 -9.61 4.41 4.41
CA SER A 228 -11.03 4.15 4.49
C SER A 228 -11.66 4.83 5.72
N GLY A 229 -12.94 5.10 5.64
CA GLY A 229 -13.72 5.64 6.74
C GLY A 229 -15.14 5.06 6.75
N PRO A 230 -15.89 5.26 7.84
CA PRO A 230 -17.26 4.75 7.94
C PRO A 230 -18.17 5.42 6.90
N THR A 231 -19.17 4.68 6.45
CA THR A 231 -20.22 5.16 5.56
C THR A 231 -21.58 5.08 6.26
N ASN A 232 -22.47 6.05 5.99
CA ASN A 232 -23.84 6.07 6.54
C ASN A 232 -24.82 5.29 5.66
N ARG A 233 -24.35 4.30 4.90
CA ARG A 233 -25.23 3.50 4.01
C ARG A 233 -26.05 2.51 4.78
N THR A 234 -27.25 2.21 4.26
CA THR A 234 -28.13 1.22 4.85
C THR A 234 -27.57 -0.18 4.68
N LEU A 235 -27.55 -0.95 5.79
CA LEU A 235 -27.00 -2.31 5.83
C LEU A 235 -28.02 -3.39 5.42
N ASP A 236 -29.25 -2.99 5.10
CA ASP A 236 -30.36 -3.90 4.76
C ASP A 236 -30.09 -4.74 3.51
N GLY A 237 -29.27 -4.22 2.59
CA GLY A 237 -28.85 -4.92 1.38
C GLY A 237 -28.11 -6.23 1.65
N TYR A 238 -27.29 -6.28 2.68
CA TYR A 238 -26.56 -7.50 3.07
C TYR A 238 -27.49 -8.58 3.63
N ILE A 239 -28.44 -8.19 4.47
CA ILE A 239 -29.43 -9.11 5.03
C ILE A 239 -30.29 -9.70 3.91
N ARG A 240 -30.73 -8.87 2.98
CA ARG A 240 -31.51 -9.28 1.84
C ARG A 240 -30.73 -10.20 0.90
N ALA A 241 -29.47 -9.88 0.62
CA ALA A 241 -28.58 -10.72 -0.17
C ALA A 241 -28.31 -12.07 0.49
N ASP A 242 -28.11 -12.12 1.80
CA ASP A 242 -27.95 -13.38 2.56
C ASP A 242 -29.18 -14.27 2.44
N GLN A 243 -30.39 -13.69 2.52
CA GLN A 243 -31.65 -14.45 2.36
C GLN A 243 -31.80 -15.01 0.94
N VAL A 244 -31.38 -14.25 -0.08
CA VAL A 244 -31.40 -14.72 -1.48
C VAL A 244 -30.35 -15.81 -1.68
N ALA A 245 -29.13 -15.62 -1.19
CA ALA A 245 -28.03 -16.60 -1.30
C ALA A 245 -28.40 -17.96 -0.70
N LYS A 246 -29.12 -17.98 0.43
CA LYS A 246 -29.62 -19.23 1.06
C LYS A 246 -30.62 -20.00 0.22
N GLN A 247 -31.28 -19.34 -0.72
CA GLN A 247 -32.29 -19.96 -1.61
C GLN A 247 -31.71 -20.43 -2.94
N LEU A 248 -30.46 -20.04 -3.25
CA LEU A 248 -29.76 -20.50 -4.45
C LEU A 248 -29.05 -21.83 -4.18
N SER A 249 -29.02 -22.71 -5.20
CA SER A 249 -28.43 -24.04 -5.12
C SER A 249 -27.10 -24.12 -5.88
N ARG A 250 -26.09 -24.72 -5.23
CA ARG A 250 -24.80 -25.00 -5.87
C ARG A 250 -24.95 -26.04 -6.95
N GLY A 251 -24.36 -25.80 -8.11
CA GLY A 251 -24.33 -26.72 -9.26
C GLY A 251 -22.91 -27.24 -9.57
N THR A 252 -22.79 -27.91 -10.71
CA THR A 252 -21.52 -28.41 -11.22
C THR A 252 -21.13 -27.68 -12.51
N PRO A 253 -19.83 -27.47 -12.75
CA PRO A 253 -19.37 -26.86 -14.00
C PRO A 253 -19.69 -27.74 -15.22
N ALA A 254 -19.72 -27.13 -16.40
CA ALA A 254 -19.83 -27.84 -17.64
C ALA A 254 -18.67 -28.83 -17.82
N ASP A 255 -18.93 -30.05 -18.30
CA ASP A 255 -17.87 -31.03 -18.58
C ASP A 255 -17.14 -30.64 -19.87
N PRO A 256 -15.84 -30.30 -19.82
CA PRO A 256 -15.09 -29.92 -21.01
C PRO A 256 -14.93 -31.02 -22.04
N ASN A 257 -15.17 -32.30 -21.66
CA ASN A 257 -15.06 -33.45 -22.54
C ASN A 257 -16.36 -33.74 -23.27
N VAL A 258 -17.48 -33.11 -22.93
CA VAL A 258 -18.80 -33.33 -23.53
C VAL A 258 -19.21 -32.06 -24.31
N PRO A 259 -19.19 -32.12 -25.68
CA PRO A 259 -19.64 -30.98 -26.48
C PRO A 259 -21.09 -30.62 -26.16
N GLY A 260 -21.34 -29.34 -25.84
CA GLY A 260 -22.69 -28.86 -25.50
C GLY A 260 -23.10 -29.05 -24.04
N SER A 261 -22.23 -29.58 -23.18
CA SER A 261 -22.44 -29.58 -21.73
C SER A 261 -22.71 -28.17 -21.21
N LYS A 262 -23.75 -28.02 -20.39
CA LYS A 262 -24.09 -26.77 -19.72
C LYS A 262 -23.87 -26.90 -18.21
N PRO A 263 -23.50 -25.83 -17.52
CA PRO A 263 -23.41 -25.82 -16.05
C PRO A 263 -24.81 -26.13 -15.46
N THR A 264 -24.84 -26.81 -14.32
CA THR A 264 -26.06 -27.10 -13.56
C THR A 264 -26.18 -26.20 -12.34
N GLY A 265 -27.39 -26.16 -11.73
CA GLY A 265 -27.65 -25.37 -10.53
C GLY A 265 -27.71 -23.88 -10.76
N ASP A 266 -27.81 -23.12 -9.68
CA ASP A 266 -27.94 -21.65 -9.71
C ASP A 266 -26.57 -20.95 -9.74
N PHE A 267 -25.53 -21.59 -9.19
CA PHE A 267 -24.16 -21.07 -9.21
C PHE A 267 -23.12 -22.21 -9.13
N ILE A 268 -21.90 -21.90 -9.58
CA ILE A 268 -20.76 -22.80 -9.56
C ILE A 268 -19.67 -22.20 -8.69
N VAL A 269 -19.03 -23.04 -7.88
CA VAL A 269 -17.91 -22.64 -7.02
C VAL A 269 -16.61 -23.17 -7.63
N ASP A 270 -15.68 -22.26 -7.93
CA ASP A 270 -14.30 -22.59 -8.26
C ASP A 270 -13.42 -22.40 -7.00
N GLU A 271 -13.21 -23.47 -6.26
CA GLU A 271 -12.43 -23.46 -5.03
C GLU A 271 -10.95 -23.14 -5.27
N LYS A 272 -10.43 -23.47 -6.45
CA LYS A 272 -9.03 -23.25 -6.83
C LYS A 272 -8.73 -21.75 -7.01
N ASN A 273 -9.65 -21.05 -7.68
CA ASN A 273 -9.54 -19.62 -7.96
C ASN A 273 -10.29 -18.76 -6.93
N ARG A 274 -10.95 -19.38 -5.94
CA ARG A 274 -11.82 -18.74 -4.95
C ARG A 274 -12.85 -17.80 -5.57
N THR A 275 -13.50 -18.25 -6.67
CA THR A 275 -14.51 -17.48 -7.39
C THR A 275 -15.83 -18.24 -7.44
N ILE A 276 -16.92 -17.48 -7.56
CA ILE A 276 -18.26 -18.00 -7.75
C ILE A 276 -18.82 -17.44 -9.05
N MET A 277 -19.42 -18.30 -9.85
CA MET A 277 -20.10 -17.93 -11.07
C MET A 277 -21.58 -18.25 -10.95
N ILE A 278 -22.42 -17.23 -11.06
CA ILE A 278 -23.88 -17.42 -11.10
C ILE A 278 -24.27 -17.83 -12.52
N THR A 279 -25.09 -18.88 -12.65
CA THR A 279 -25.60 -19.36 -13.95
C THR A 279 -26.76 -18.48 -14.42
N GLU A 280 -27.15 -18.60 -15.71
CA GLU A 280 -28.35 -17.93 -16.24
C GLU A 280 -29.62 -18.27 -15.44
N ALA A 281 -29.74 -19.50 -14.99
CA ALA A 281 -30.85 -19.94 -14.13
C ALA A 281 -30.79 -19.26 -12.75
N GLY A 282 -29.59 -19.14 -12.19
CA GLY A 282 -29.35 -18.44 -10.92
C GLY A 282 -29.64 -16.95 -10.99
N ILE A 283 -29.23 -16.30 -12.07
CA ILE A 283 -29.53 -14.88 -12.33
C ILE A 283 -31.03 -14.65 -12.36
N SER A 284 -31.77 -15.41 -13.19
CA SER A 284 -33.22 -15.28 -13.30
C SER A 284 -33.96 -15.55 -11.99
N LYS A 285 -33.44 -16.47 -11.17
CA LYS A 285 -34.00 -16.76 -9.84
C LYS A 285 -33.68 -15.63 -8.85
N ALA A 286 -32.46 -15.10 -8.84
CA ALA A 286 -32.07 -13.99 -8.00
C ALA A 286 -32.86 -12.71 -8.33
N GLU A 287 -33.08 -12.40 -9.62
CA GLU A 287 -33.90 -11.28 -10.08
C GLU A 287 -35.32 -11.35 -9.54
N LYS A 288 -35.94 -12.52 -9.60
CA LYS A 288 -37.28 -12.76 -9.03
C LYS A 288 -37.29 -12.56 -7.51
N LEU A 289 -36.28 -13.05 -6.80
CA LEU A 289 -36.20 -12.93 -5.34
C LEU A 289 -35.92 -11.50 -4.89
N PHE A 290 -35.14 -10.75 -5.64
CA PHE A 290 -34.90 -9.33 -5.39
C PHE A 290 -36.06 -8.43 -5.90
N GLY A 291 -36.90 -8.94 -6.81
CA GLY A 291 -37.96 -8.17 -7.43
C GLY A 291 -37.45 -7.11 -8.41
N VAL A 292 -36.37 -7.41 -9.12
CA VAL A 292 -35.75 -6.54 -10.12
C VAL A 292 -35.81 -7.19 -11.50
N GLU A 293 -35.89 -6.40 -12.58
CA GLU A 293 -35.95 -6.94 -13.95
C GLU A 293 -34.59 -7.36 -14.48
N ASN A 294 -33.51 -6.67 -14.09
CA ASN A 294 -32.15 -6.97 -14.51
C ASN A 294 -31.19 -6.70 -13.36
N LEU A 295 -30.58 -7.77 -12.85
CA LEU A 295 -29.63 -7.70 -11.72
C LEU A 295 -28.32 -6.99 -12.07
N TYR A 296 -27.92 -6.99 -13.34
CA TYR A 296 -26.63 -6.47 -13.80
C TYR A 296 -26.72 -5.11 -14.51
N ASN A 297 -27.86 -4.42 -14.40
CA ASN A 297 -27.88 -3.02 -14.82
C ASN A 297 -27.18 -2.12 -13.77
N LEU A 298 -26.89 -0.88 -14.16
CA LEU A 298 -26.13 0.04 -13.30
C LEU A 298 -26.87 0.34 -11.96
N GLU A 299 -28.19 0.42 -12.00
CA GLU A 299 -29.04 0.71 -10.83
C GLU A 299 -29.01 -0.43 -9.80
N ASN A 300 -28.86 -1.68 -10.26
CA ASN A 300 -28.88 -2.86 -9.41
C ASN A 300 -27.46 -3.39 -9.11
N ALA A 301 -26.41 -2.71 -9.54
CA ALA A 301 -25.02 -3.14 -9.36
C ALA A 301 -24.66 -3.41 -7.89
N VAL A 302 -25.20 -2.62 -6.96
CA VAL A 302 -25.03 -2.82 -5.51
C VAL A 302 -25.65 -4.13 -5.03
N LEU A 303 -26.84 -4.46 -5.52
CA LEU A 303 -27.52 -5.73 -5.16
C LEU A 303 -26.77 -6.93 -5.70
N SER A 304 -26.29 -6.83 -6.94
CA SER A 304 -25.45 -7.85 -7.56
C SER A 304 -24.15 -8.09 -6.76
N HIS A 305 -23.51 -7.01 -6.34
CA HIS A 305 -22.31 -7.06 -5.51
C HIS A 305 -22.59 -7.72 -4.14
N HIS A 306 -23.64 -7.31 -3.43
CA HIS A 306 -24.01 -7.91 -2.15
C HIS A 306 -24.32 -9.41 -2.28
N LEU A 307 -24.97 -9.81 -3.37
CA LEU A 307 -25.26 -11.24 -3.65
C LEU A 307 -23.98 -12.03 -3.88
N ASP A 308 -23.02 -11.48 -4.63
CA ASP A 308 -21.72 -12.13 -4.85
C ASP A 308 -20.97 -12.33 -3.53
N GLN A 309 -20.94 -11.30 -2.68
CA GLN A 309 -20.31 -11.41 -1.37
C GLN A 309 -21.04 -12.40 -0.44
N ALA A 310 -22.37 -12.43 -0.46
CA ALA A 310 -23.14 -13.39 0.30
C ALA A 310 -22.88 -14.85 -0.14
N LEU A 311 -22.80 -15.09 -1.44
CA LEU A 311 -22.47 -16.41 -1.99
C LEU A 311 -21.05 -16.84 -1.62
N LYS A 312 -20.06 -15.93 -1.69
CA LYS A 312 -18.69 -16.17 -1.23
C LYS A 312 -18.65 -16.49 0.27
N ALA A 313 -19.35 -15.73 1.10
CA ALA A 313 -19.43 -15.95 2.54
C ALA A 313 -19.96 -17.35 2.88
N HIS A 314 -20.97 -17.82 2.14
CA HIS A 314 -21.56 -19.14 2.38
C HIS A 314 -20.73 -20.32 1.85
N ASN A 315 -20.01 -20.15 0.75
CA ASN A 315 -19.43 -21.27 0.01
C ASN A 315 -17.89 -21.33 0.05
N LEU A 316 -17.21 -20.22 0.34
CA LEU A 316 -15.75 -20.14 0.33
C LEU A 316 -15.15 -19.85 1.72
N PHE A 317 -15.97 -19.45 2.68
CA PHE A 317 -15.51 -19.09 4.01
C PHE A 317 -16.19 -19.94 5.08
N GLU A 318 -15.42 -20.73 5.78
CA GLU A 318 -15.87 -21.64 6.83
C GLU A 318 -15.57 -21.05 8.20
N LYS A 319 -16.56 -21.17 9.09
CA LYS A 319 -16.40 -20.82 10.50
C LYS A 319 -15.36 -21.72 11.17
N ASP A 320 -14.60 -21.18 12.08
CA ASP A 320 -13.52 -21.84 12.83
C ASP A 320 -12.30 -22.23 11.97
N VAL A 321 -12.32 -21.92 10.67
CA VAL A 321 -11.20 -22.10 9.74
C VAL A 321 -10.71 -20.72 9.25
N HIS A 322 -11.57 -19.92 8.65
CA HIS A 322 -11.23 -18.62 8.08
C HIS A 322 -11.60 -17.45 8.99
N TYR A 323 -12.58 -17.66 9.87
CA TYR A 323 -13.02 -16.68 10.88
C TYR A 323 -13.67 -17.40 12.06
N VAL A 324 -13.75 -16.68 13.17
CA VAL A 324 -14.50 -17.10 14.37
C VAL A 324 -15.52 -16.03 14.75
N VAL A 325 -16.56 -16.41 15.50
CA VAL A 325 -17.46 -15.43 16.12
C VAL A 325 -17.07 -15.33 17.60
N LYS A 326 -16.60 -14.16 18.02
CA LYS A 326 -16.15 -13.88 19.38
C LYS A 326 -16.83 -12.61 19.86
N ASP A 327 -17.45 -12.64 21.03
CA ASP A 327 -18.13 -11.48 21.66
C ASP A 327 -19.17 -10.77 20.75
N GLY A 328 -19.85 -11.55 19.88
CA GLY A 328 -20.82 -11.03 18.92
C GLY A 328 -20.23 -10.38 17.67
N GLU A 329 -18.94 -10.52 17.44
CA GLU A 329 -18.23 -10.00 16.27
C GLU A 329 -17.56 -11.11 15.49
N VAL A 330 -17.45 -10.94 14.17
CA VAL A 330 -16.66 -11.80 13.28
C VAL A 330 -15.21 -11.39 13.36
N VAL A 331 -14.33 -12.30 13.74
CA VAL A 331 -12.88 -12.09 13.84
C VAL A 331 -12.16 -12.99 12.85
N ILE A 332 -11.28 -12.41 12.04
CA ILE A 332 -10.52 -13.15 11.02
C ILE A 332 -9.50 -14.09 11.67
N VAL A 333 -9.42 -15.31 11.16
CA VAL A 333 -8.31 -16.23 11.42
C VAL A 333 -7.30 -16.05 10.30
N ASP A 334 -6.08 -15.67 10.63
CA ASP A 334 -5.00 -15.52 9.67
C ASP A 334 -4.64 -16.88 9.06
N GLU A 335 -4.72 -17.00 7.74
CA GLU A 335 -4.56 -18.25 7.00
C GLU A 335 -3.15 -18.87 7.17
N PHE A 336 -2.13 -18.03 7.41
CA PHE A 336 -0.75 -18.48 7.54
C PHE A 336 -0.33 -18.77 8.98
N THR A 337 -0.91 -18.06 9.93
CA THR A 337 -0.51 -18.13 11.35
C THR A 337 -1.52 -18.88 12.22
N GLY A 338 -2.75 -19.06 11.74
CA GLY A 338 -3.86 -19.60 12.53
C GLY A 338 -4.28 -18.71 13.71
N ARG A 339 -3.79 -17.46 13.77
CA ARG A 339 -4.08 -16.52 14.85
C ARG A 339 -5.27 -15.64 14.56
N LEU A 340 -5.93 -15.20 15.62
CA LEU A 340 -7.00 -14.22 15.52
C LEU A 340 -6.41 -12.86 15.18
N SER A 341 -6.92 -12.26 14.12
CA SER A 341 -6.56 -10.91 13.65
C SER A 341 -7.63 -9.92 14.12
N GLU A 342 -7.58 -9.55 15.40
CA GLU A 342 -8.50 -8.56 15.98
C GLU A 342 -8.30 -7.19 15.30
N GLY A 343 -9.39 -6.49 15.00
CA GLY A 343 -9.38 -5.19 14.35
C GLY A 343 -9.17 -5.22 12.83
N ARG A 344 -8.88 -6.38 12.23
CA ARG A 344 -8.88 -6.55 10.77
C ARG A 344 -10.25 -6.98 10.27
N ARG A 345 -10.62 -6.50 9.10
CA ARG A 345 -11.87 -6.85 8.43
C ARG A 345 -11.58 -7.28 6.98
N PHE A 346 -12.39 -8.20 6.45
CA PHE A 346 -12.36 -8.50 5.02
C PHE A 346 -12.86 -7.28 4.25
N SER A 347 -12.27 -7.04 3.09
CA SER A 347 -12.62 -5.95 2.18
C SER A 347 -13.87 -6.24 1.34
N GLU A 348 -14.33 -5.24 0.61
CA GLU A 348 -15.38 -5.35 -0.42
C GLU A 348 -16.73 -5.85 0.09
N GLY A 349 -17.09 -5.59 1.34
CA GLY A 349 -18.37 -6.02 1.91
C GLY A 349 -18.43 -7.49 2.33
N LEU A 350 -17.37 -8.27 2.13
CA LEU A 350 -17.34 -9.68 2.53
C LEU A 350 -17.50 -9.86 4.05
N HIS A 351 -16.90 -8.96 4.84
CA HIS A 351 -17.02 -9.02 6.29
C HIS A 351 -18.47 -8.83 6.74
N GLN A 352 -19.16 -7.86 6.15
CA GLN A 352 -20.58 -7.61 6.37
C GLN A 352 -21.44 -8.80 5.93
N ALA A 353 -21.08 -9.44 4.82
CA ALA A 353 -21.76 -10.66 4.36
C ALA A 353 -21.57 -11.82 5.34
N LEU A 354 -20.40 -11.95 5.97
CA LEU A 354 -20.15 -12.94 7.02
C LEU A 354 -20.92 -12.59 8.31
N GLU A 355 -21.00 -11.33 8.69
CA GLU A 355 -21.82 -10.85 9.81
C GLU A 355 -23.31 -11.16 9.57
N ALA A 356 -23.81 -10.94 8.35
CA ALA A 356 -25.18 -11.32 7.96
C ALA A 356 -25.38 -12.83 8.00
N LYS A 357 -24.44 -13.62 7.48
CA LYS A 357 -24.47 -15.08 7.52
C LYS A 357 -24.58 -15.63 8.94
N GLU A 358 -23.80 -15.10 9.88
CA GLU A 358 -23.75 -15.53 11.26
C GLU A 358 -24.87 -14.90 12.14
N GLY A 359 -25.63 -13.95 11.59
CA GLY A 359 -26.72 -13.26 12.30
C GLY A 359 -26.23 -12.38 13.45
N VAL A 360 -24.99 -11.91 13.37
CA VAL A 360 -24.43 -10.92 14.31
C VAL A 360 -24.73 -9.50 13.82
N LYS A 361 -24.50 -8.49 14.66
CA LYS A 361 -24.70 -7.10 14.28
C LYS A 361 -23.78 -6.76 13.10
N ILE A 362 -24.38 -6.37 11.97
CA ILE A 362 -23.63 -5.89 10.81
C ILE A 362 -23.07 -4.52 11.15
N GLN A 363 -21.75 -4.38 11.10
CA GLN A 363 -21.10 -3.09 11.33
C GLN A 363 -21.07 -2.28 10.04
N GLU A 364 -20.94 -0.96 10.19
CA GLU A 364 -20.90 -0.02 9.08
C GLU A 364 -19.85 -0.44 8.04
N GLU A 365 -20.19 -0.25 6.78
CA GLU A 365 -19.28 -0.49 5.67
C GLU A 365 -18.21 0.59 5.67
N SER A 366 -16.96 0.20 5.45
CA SER A 366 -15.89 1.15 5.24
C SER A 366 -15.86 1.58 3.78
N GLN A 367 -15.97 2.87 3.55
CA GLN A 367 -15.85 3.46 2.22
C GLN A 367 -14.40 3.89 1.98
N THR A 368 -13.90 3.66 0.77
CA THR A 368 -12.61 4.20 0.33
C THR A 368 -12.69 5.73 0.26
N LEU A 369 -11.86 6.41 1.03
CA LEU A 369 -11.74 7.86 1.03
C LEU A 369 -10.68 8.34 0.05
N ALA A 370 -9.57 7.63 0.00
CA ALA A 370 -8.47 7.84 -0.93
C ALA A 370 -7.70 6.55 -1.10
N ASP A 371 -7.21 6.29 -2.30
CA ASP A 371 -6.40 5.14 -2.64
C ASP A 371 -5.30 5.50 -3.62
N THR A 372 -4.25 4.71 -3.67
CA THR A 372 -3.22 4.72 -4.73
C THR A 372 -2.47 3.40 -4.73
N THR A 373 -1.82 3.07 -5.84
CA THR A 373 -0.88 1.95 -5.89
C THR A 373 0.55 2.43 -5.66
N TYR A 374 1.42 1.55 -5.15
CA TYR A 374 2.84 1.85 -5.06
C TYR A 374 3.43 2.20 -6.42
N GLN A 375 3.01 1.49 -7.47
CA GLN A 375 3.45 1.75 -8.83
C GLN A 375 3.18 3.19 -9.23
N ASN A 376 1.94 3.66 -9.06
CA ASN A 376 1.55 5.00 -9.46
C ASN A 376 2.14 6.07 -8.53
N TYR A 377 2.30 5.78 -7.25
CA TYR A 377 2.95 6.69 -6.32
C TYR A 377 4.41 6.93 -6.69
N PHE A 378 5.22 5.88 -6.86
CA PHE A 378 6.64 6.03 -7.16
C PHE A 378 6.92 6.59 -8.56
N ARG A 379 6.00 6.41 -9.52
CA ARG A 379 6.07 7.03 -10.84
C ARG A 379 5.95 8.57 -10.82
N MET A 380 5.47 9.17 -9.72
CA MET A 380 5.36 10.62 -9.60
C MET A 380 6.71 11.31 -9.39
N TYR A 381 7.71 10.58 -8.91
CA TYR A 381 9.03 11.17 -8.72
C TYR A 381 9.69 11.51 -10.05
N LYS A 382 10.33 12.67 -10.10
CA LYS A 382 11.10 13.08 -11.30
C LYS A 382 12.27 12.13 -11.57
N LYS A 383 12.90 11.62 -10.49
CA LYS A 383 13.97 10.64 -10.52
C LYS A 383 13.66 9.53 -9.53
N LEU A 384 13.45 8.33 -10.04
CA LEU A 384 13.25 7.11 -9.28
C LEU A 384 14.48 6.22 -9.46
N ALA A 385 15.09 5.78 -8.38
CA ALA A 385 16.18 4.82 -8.35
C ALA A 385 15.91 3.74 -7.30
N GLY A 386 16.55 2.61 -7.45
CA GLY A 386 16.41 1.51 -6.50
C GLY A 386 17.68 0.71 -6.34
N MET A 387 17.80 0.02 -5.21
CA MET A 387 18.92 -0.88 -4.94
C MET A 387 18.44 -2.14 -4.25
N THR A 388 19.03 -3.25 -4.62
CA THR A 388 18.79 -4.58 -4.02
C THR A 388 19.89 -5.54 -4.42
N GLY A 389 19.94 -6.71 -3.78
CA GLY A 389 20.84 -7.81 -4.17
C GLY A 389 20.30 -8.72 -5.26
N THR A 390 19.05 -8.55 -5.71
CA THR A 390 18.27 -9.56 -6.45
C THR A 390 17.29 -9.00 -7.48
N ALA A 391 17.64 -7.94 -8.20
CA ALA A 391 16.75 -7.30 -9.16
C ALA A 391 16.70 -7.95 -10.56
N GLN A 392 17.80 -8.62 -10.96
CA GLN A 392 17.96 -9.09 -12.34
C GLN A 392 16.89 -10.09 -12.79
N THR A 393 16.34 -10.86 -11.85
CA THR A 393 15.24 -11.81 -12.16
C THR A 393 13.97 -11.11 -12.61
N GLU A 394 13.74 -9.89 -12.12
CA GLU A 394 12.55 -9.07 -12.37
C GLU A 394 12.85 -7.87 -13.30
N ALA A 395 13.99 -7.89 -14.01
CA ALA A 395 14.42 -6.77 -14.86
C ALA A 395 13.38 -6.38 -15.91
N THR A 396 12.62 -7.33 -16.43
CA THR A 396 11.55 -7.09 -17.39
C THR A 396 10.42 -6.28 -16.78
N GLU A 397 9.99 -6.63 -15.57
CA GLU A 397 8.94 -5.92 -14.86
C GLU A 397 9.36 -4.51 -14.48
N PHE A 398 10.57 -4.33 -13.95
CA PHE A 398 11.11 -3.00 -13.67
C PHE A 398 11.18 -2.11 -14.91
N SER A 399 11.56 -2.67 -16.06
CA SER A 399 11.60 -1.93 -17.30
C SER A 399 10.21 -1.55 -17.83
N GLN A 400 9.27 -2.49 -17.81
CA GLN A 400 7.94 -2.28 -18.40
C GLN A 400 7.03 -1.40 -17.53
N ILE A 401 7.09 -1.56 -16.22
CA ILE A 401 6.20 -0.85 -15.28
C ILE A 401 6.80 0.48 -14.83
N TYR A 402 8.08 0.51 -14.49
CA TYR A 402 8.72 1.67 -13.87
C TYR A 402 9.72 2.39 -14.80
N ASN A 403 9.94 1.86 -15.99
CA ASN A 403 10.98 2.34 -16.92
C ASN A 403 12.38 2.36 -16.27
N LEU A 404 12.64 1.40 -15.38
CA LEU A 404 13.91 1.26 -14.68
C LEU A 404 14.77 0.15 -15.29
N GLU A 405 16.02 0.46 -15.61
CA GLU A 405 17.00 -0.49 -16.09
C GLU A 405 17.81 -1.04 -14.91
N VAL A 406 18.02 -2.36 -14.86
CA VAL A 406 18.82 -3.02 -13.83
C VAL A 406 20.27 -3.13 -14.29
N ILE A 407 21.19 -2.61 -13.49
CA ILE A 407 22.64 -2.75 -13.68
C ILE A 407 23.20 -3.63 -12.58
N SER A 408 23.68 -4.80 -12.95
CA SER A 408 24.38 -5.72 -12.04
C SER A 408 25.81 -5.27 -11.86
N ILE A 409 26.15 -4.88 -10.63
CA ILE A 409 27.47 -4.37 -10.27
C ILE A 409 28.32 -5.51 -9.73
N PRO A 410 29.57 -5.68 -10.17
CA PRO A 410 30.44 -6.71 -9.65
C PRO A 410 30.71 -6.51 -8.15
N THR A 411 30.94 -7.61 -7.42
CA THR A 411 31.32 -7.55 -6.02
C THR A 411 32.74 -7.01 -5.84
N ASN A 412 32.98 -6.32 -4.72
CA ASN A 412 34.31 -5.79 -4.40
C ASN A 412 35.37 -6.91 -4.31
N VAL A 413 35.01 -8.03 -3.68
CA VAL A 413 35.81 -9.24 -3.62
C VAL A 413 35.02 -10.40 -4.24
N PRO A 414 35.64 -11.30 -5.02
CA PRO A 414 34.95 -12.44 -5.60
C PRO A 414 34.24 -13.31 -4.56
N VAL A 415 33.02 -13.75 -4.89
CA VAL A 415 32.22 -14.62 -4.03
C VAL A 415 32.86 -16.01 -3.93
N LYS A 416 33.12 -16.46 -2.70
CA LYS A 416 33.69 -17.80 -2.43
C LYS A 416 32.63 -18.81 -1.97
N ARG A 417 31.37 -18.39 -1.79
CA ARG A 417 30.28 -19.27 -1.38
C ARG A 417 30.06 -20.39 -2.41
N ILE A 418 29.85 -21.60 -1.90
CA ILE A 418 29.53 -22.78 -2.70
C ILE A 418 28.03 -23.03 -2.62
N ASP A 419 27.32 -22.87 -3.74
CA ASP A 419 25.92 -23.20 -3.85
C ASP A 419 25.75 -24.62 -4.40
N GLN A 420 25.32 -25.55 -3.52
CA GLN A 420 25.17 -26.96 -3.85
C GLN A 420 23.82 -27.20 -4.57
N ASN A 421 23.72 -28.33 -5.28
CA ASN A 421 22.48 -28.76 -5.91
C ASN A 421 21.40 -29.07 -4.87
N ASP A 422 20.15 -28.93 -5.26
CA ASP A 422 18.99 -29.27 -4.42
C ASP A 422 18.93 -30.77 -4.16
N LEU A 423 18.48 -31.13 -2.97
CA LEU A 423 18.12 -32.51 -2.61
C LEU A 423 16.62 -32.64 -2.56
N ILE A 424 16.07 -33.61 -3.30
CA ILE A 424 14.61 -33.80 -3.37
C ILE A 424 14.25 -35.17 -2.77
N TYR A 425 13.33 -35.11 -1.82
CA TYR A 425 12.76 -36.26 -1.11
C TYR A 425 11.32 -36.52 -1.53
N LYS A 426 10.80 -37.72 -1.32
CA LYS A 426 9.40 -38.04 -1.61
C LYS A 426 8.43 -37.30 -0.67
N THR A 427 8.72 -37.36 0.63
CA THR A 427 7.83 -36.80 1.67
C THR A 427 8.50 -35.67 2.46
N GLN A 428 7.68 -34.85 3.09
CA GLN A 428 8.16 -33.78 3.97
C GLN A 428 8.88 -34.34 5.21
N ASN A 429 8.41 -35.46 5.76
CA ASN A 429 9.03 -36.09 6.93
C ASN A 429 10.47 -36.54 6.65
N GLU A 430 10.71 -37.15 5.49
CA GLU A 430 12.08 -37.55 5.06
C GLU A 430 12.98 -36.33 4.89
N LYS A 431 12.44 -35.28 4.26
CA LYS A 431 13.15 -34.01 4.09
C LYS A 431 13.56 -33.41 5.44
N PHE A 432 12.64 -33.28 6.38
CA PHE A 432 12.95 -32.69 7.69
C PHE A 432 13.93 -33.54 8.50
N LYS A 433 13.85 -34.87 8.45
CA LYS A 433 14.84 -35.75 9.06
C LYS A 433 16.24 -35.48 8.49
N ALA A 434 16.34 -35.40 7.17
CA ALA A 434 17.63 -35.10 6.51
C ALA A 434 18.16 -33.71 6.87
N VAL A 435 17.29 -32.70 6.98
CA VAL A 435 17.67 -31.36 7.42
C VAL A 435 18.23 -31.38 8.83
N ILE A 436 17.60 -32.11 9.76
CA ILE A 436 18.07 -32.22 11.15
C ILE A 436 19.40 -32.92 11.23
N ASP A 437 19.58 -34.02 10.49
CA ASP A 437 20.85 -34.73 10.43
C ASP A 437 21.99 -33.85 9.91
N GLU A 438 21.73 -33.03 8.93
CA GLU A 438 22.69 -32.09 8.39
C GLU A 438 23.01 -30.93 9.36
N ILE A 439 21.99 -30.39 10.04
CA ILE A 439 22.17 -29.38 11.11
C ILE A 439 23.02 -29.97 12.22
N LYS A 440 22.77 -31.20 12.63
CA LYS A 440 23.56 -31.88 13.67
C LYS A 440 25.03 -32.01 13.27
N LYS A 441 25.30 -32.46 12.04
CA LYS A 441 26.68 -32.59 11.52
C LYS A 441 27.42 -31.25 11.49
N ALA A 442 26.74 -30.19 11.05
CA ALA A 442 27.32 -28.85 11.02
C ALA A 442 27.57 -28.29 12.43
N HIS A 443 26.60 -28.47 13.34
CA HIS A 443 26.71 -28.06 14.73
C HIS A 443 27.90 -28.78 15.46
N GLU A 444 28.02 -30.08 15.27
CA GLU A 444 29.13 -30.87 15.82
C GLU A 444 30.52 -30.42 15.32
N LYS A 445 30.57 -29.90 14.08
CA LYS A 445 31.77 -29.25 13.53
C LYS A 445 32.01 -27.84 14.05
N GLY A 446 31.00 -27.25 14.71
CA GLY A 446 31.02 -25.85 15.13
C GLY A 446 30.70 -24.86 14.01
N GLN A 447 30.27 -25.31 12.84
CA GLN A 447 29.83 -24.45 11.75
C GLN A 447 28.46 -23.86 12.03
N PRO A 448 28.28 -22.53 11.96
CA PRO A 448 26.97 -21.93 12.16
C PRO A 448 26.01 -22.22 10.99
N VAL A 449 24.75 -22.47 11.33
CA VAL A 449 23.71 -22.82 10.37
C VAL A 449 22.57 -21.83 10.46
N LEU A 450 22.14 -21.27 9.31
CA LEU A 450 20.91 -20.51 9.17
C LEU A 450 19.92 -21.31 8.33
N VAL A 451 18.79 -21.67 8.94
CA VAL A 451 17.76 -22.44 8.28
C VAL A 451 16.63 -21.50 7.84
N GLY A 452 16.42 -21.44 6.53
CA GLY A 452 15.33 -20.66 5.94
C GLY A 452 14.06 -21.51 5.77
N THR A 453 12.93 -21.02 6.26
CA THR A 453 11.61 -21.64 6.10
C THR A 453 10.66 -20.69 5.36
N ALA A 454 9.70 -21.23 4.60
CA ALA A 454 8.77 -20.40 3.85
C ALA A 454 7.60 -19.87 4.70
N SER A 455 7.28 -20.51 5.82
CA SER A 455 6.19 -20.10 6.70
C SER A 455 6.55 -20.24 8.18
N ILE A 456 5.79 -19.55 9.03
CA ILE A 456 5.91 -19.66 10.50
C ILE A 456 5.58 -21.07 10.96
N GLU A 457 4.56 -21.69 10.40
CA GLU A 457 4.16 -23.07 10.69
C GLU A 457 5.32 -24.04 10.48
N ARG A 458 6.03 -23.93 9.35
CA ARG A 458 7.22 -24.74 9.05
C ARG A 458 8.35 -24.49 10.03
N SER A 459 8.51 -23.25 10.46
CA SER A 459 9.49 -22.91 11.49
C SER A 459 9.16 -23.58 12.83
N GLU A 460 7.89 -23.64 13.21
CA GLU A 460 7.44 -24.29 14.45
C GLU A 460 7.62 -25.80 14.39
N VAL A 461 7.30 -26.45 13.28
CA VAL A 461 7.55 -27.89 13.09
C VAL A 461 9.05 -28.19 13.25
N LEU A 462 9.90 -27.42 12.61
CA LEU A 462 11.35 -27.62 12.70
C LEU A 462 11.88 -27.33 14.11
N HIS A 463 11.34 -26.30 14.78
CA HIS A 463 11.65 -25.99 16.17
C HIS A 463 11.38 -27.19 17.10
N GLU A 464 10.19 -27.79 17.03
CA GLU A 464 9.84 -28.95 17.83
C GLU A 464 10.73 -30.16 17.53
N MET A 465 11.08 -30.39 16.27
CA MET A 465 11.97 -31.49 15.89
C MET A 465 13.40 -31.28 16.40
N LEU A 466 13.96 -30.06 16.30
CA LEU A 466 15.28 -29.73 16.85
C LEU A 466 15.33 -29.82 18.37
N LYS A 467 14.25 -29.43 19.04
CA LYS A 467 14.10 -29.57 20.49
C LYS A 467 14.13 -31.03 20.93
N LYS A 468 13.40 -31.91 20.21
CA LYS A 468 13.44 -33.38 20.42
C LYS A 468 14.83 -33.97 20.17
N ALA A 469 15.55 -33.44 19.19
CA ALA A 469 16.92 -33.86 18.89
C ALA A 469 17.98 -33.30 19.85
N GLY A 470 17.60 -32.42 20.77
CA GLY A 470 18.48 -31.82 21.77
C GLY A 470 19.47 -30.82 21.21
N ILE A 471 19.21 -30.21 20.05
CA ILE A 471 20.10 -29.23 19.41
C ILE A 471 19.70 -27.83 19.87
N PRO A 472 20.58 -27.05 20.51
CA PRO A 472 20.33 -25.67 20.88
C PRO A 472 20.12 -24.81 19.63
N HIS A 473 19.08 -24.00 19.59
CA HIS A 473 18.76 -23.15 18.46
C HIS A 473 17.91 -21.92 18.83
N SER A 474 17.94 -20.93 17.97
CA SER A 474 17.13 -19.71 18.08
C SER A 474 16.11 -19.66 16.93
N VAL A 475 14.90 -19.18 17.22
CA VAL A 475 13.85 -19.02 16.23
C VAL A 475 13.49 -17.55 16.09
N LEU A 476 13.50 -17.06 14.86
CA LEU A 476 13.09 -15.71 14.51
C LEU A 476 11.61 -15.69 14.13
N ASN A 477 10.81 -15.08 14.97
CA ASN A 477 9.39 -14.81 14.70
C ASN A 477 9.22 -13.33 14.40
N ALA A 478 8.59 -12.98 13.29
CA ALA A 478 8.38 -11.63 12.76
C ALA A 478 7.52 -10.70 13.66
N LYS A 479 7.71 -10.72 14.99
CA LYS A 479 6.91 -9.96 15.96
C LYS A 479 7.60 -8.71 16.52
N ASN A 480 8.93 -8.66 16.46
CA ASN A 480 9.70 -7.56 17.04
C ASN A 480 11.02 -7.39 16.29
N HIS A 481 11.08 -6.42 15.42
CA HIS A 481 12.23 -6.16 14.54
C HIS A 481 13.55 -5.87 15.28
N GLU A 482 13.51 -5.24 16.45
CA GLU A 482 14.74 -4.97 17.21
C GLU A 482 15.36 -6.25 17.77
N LYS A 483 14.54 -7.13 18.37
CA LYS A 483 15.01 -8.44 18.86
C LYS A 483 15.45 -9.35 17.73
N GLU A 484 14.82 -9.27 16.58
CA GLU A 484 15.24 -10.01 15.39
C GLU A 484 16.64 -9.58 14.94
N ALA A 485 16.94 -8.29 14.96
CA ALA A 485 18.25 -7.78 14.58
C ALA A 485 19.35 -8.31 15.50
N GLU A 486 19.10 -8.39 16.81
CA GLU A 486 20.05 -8.95 17.78
C GLU A 486 20.29 -10.43 17.57
N ILE A 487 19.23 -11.23 17.37
CA ILE A 487 19.34 -12.68 17.14
C ILE A 487 20.10 -12.98 15.84
N ILE A 488 19.77 -12.24 14.76
CA ILE A 488 20.45 -12.39 13.47
C ILE A 488 21.93 -12.01 13.55
N ALA A 489 22.26 -10.98 14.31
CA ALA A 489 23.67 -10.60 14.50
C ALA A 489 24.48 -11.73 15.13
N GLN A 490 23.86 -12.56 15.97
CA GLN A 490 24.48 -13.71 16.62
C GLN A 490 24.44 -15.00 15.78
N ALA A 491 23.72 -15.02 14.66
CA ALA A 491 23.60 -16.21 13.81
C ALA A 491 24.93 -16.67 13.17
N GLY A 492 25.93 -15.80 13.13
CA GLY A 492 27.27 -16.09 12.63
C GLY A 492 28.25 -16.63 13.66
N VAL A 493 27.85 -16.77 14.92
CA VAL A 493 28.70 -17.29 16.01
C VAL A 493 28.90 -18.79 15.84
N LYS A 494 30.08 -19.28 16.22
CA LYS A 494 30.47 -20.71 16.16
C LYS A 494 29.38 -21.61 16.76
N GLY A 495 28.94 -22.61 16.01
CA GLY A 495 27.91 -23.57 16.42
C GLY A 495 26.50 -23.03 16.57
N ALA A 496 26.23 -21.78 16.20
CA ALA A 496 24.87 -21.24 16.26
C ALA A 496 23.97 -21.95 15.25
N VAL A 497 22.73 -22.26 15.67
CA VAL A 497 21.67 -22.76 14.81
C VAL A 497 20.50 -21.78 14.89
N THR A 498 20.15 -21.16 13.78
CA THR A 498 19.09 -20.15 13.72
C THR A 498 18.06 -20.53 12.68
N ILE A 499 16.79 -20.59 13.07
CA ILE A 499 15.66 -20.77 12.17
C ILE A 499 15.09 -19.39 11.87
N ALA A 500 14.91 -19.07 10.61
CA ALA A 500 14.35 -17.80 10.19
C ALA A 500 13.35 -17.99 9.04
N THR A 501 12.26 -17.25 9.04
CA THR A 501 11.45 -17.09 7.84
C THR A 501 12.19 -16.19 6.83
N ASN A 502 11.83 -16.25 5.57
CA ASN A 502 12.45 -15.48 4.48
C ASN A 502 12.52 -13.96 4.75
N MET A 503 11.52 -13.40 5.43
CA MET A 503 11.43 -11.97 5.73
C MET A 503 12.17 -11.56 7.00
N ALA A 504 12.41 -12.48 7.93
CA ALA A 504 13.02 -12.19 9.21
C ALA A 504 14.49 -11.78 9.08
N GLY A 505 14.88 -10.72 9.77
CA GLY A 505 16.25 -10.21 9.80
C GLY A 505 16.75 -9.60 8.48
N ARG A 506 15.85 -9.16 7.61
CA ARG A 506 16.20 -8.47 6.36
C ARG A 506 16.91 -7.14 6.66
N GLY A 507 17.91 -6.80 5.87
CA GLY A 507 18.71 -5.57 6.09
C GLY A 507 19.71 -5.64 7.24
N VAL A 508 19.81 -6.78 7.95
CA VAL A 508 20.79 -6.99 9.01
C VAL A 508 21.94 -7.85 8.50
N ASP A 509 23.16 -7.45 8.83
CA ASP A 509 24.38 -8.15 8.43
C ASP A 509 24.75 -9.25 9.44
N ILE A 510 25.06 -10.45 8.93
CA ILE A 510 25.57 -11.57 9.73
C ILE A 510 27.09 -11.56 9.63
N ARG A 511 27.73 -11.25 10.74
CA ARG A 511 29.20 -11.24 10.81
C ARG A 511 29.70 -12.59 11.29
N ILE A 512 30.82 -13.05 10.72
CA ILE A 512 31.51 -14.26 11.11
C ILE A 512 32.95 -13.91 11.53
N ASP A 513 33.47 -14.63 12.49
CA ASP A 513 34.86 -14.52 12.94
C ASP A 513 35.82 -15.41 12.11
N ASP A 514 37.12 -15.30 12.38
CA ASP A 514 38.13 -16.06 11.67
C ASP A 514 38.05 -17.57 11.92
N GLU A 515 37.57 -17.97 13.11
CA GLU A 515 37.39 -19.39 13.43
C GLU A 515 36.28 -20.00 12.56
N VAL A 516 35.16 -19.29 12.44
CA VAL A 516 34.05 -19.70 11.57
C VAL A 516 34.44 -19.68 10.09
N ARG A 517 35.24 -18.70 9.65
CA ARG A 517 35.83 -18.71 8.27
C ARG A 517 36.60 -19.99 7.99
N ASN A 518 37.40 -20.44 8.93
CA ASN A 518 38.19 -21.66 8.80
C ASN A 518 37.32 -22.94 8.80
N LEU A 519 36.17 -22.90 9.40
CA LEU A 519 35.18 -24.00 9.37
C LEU A 519 34.32 -24.04 8.10
N GLY A 520 34.50 -23.11 7.17
CA GLY A 520 33.77 -23.03 5.91
C GLY A 520 32.71 -21.94 5.87
N GLY A 521 32.66 -21.08 6.90
CA GLY A 521 31.71 -19.96 6.99
C GLY A 521 30.27 -20.36 7.33
N LEU A 522 29.34 -19.45 7.14
CA LEU A 522 27.93 -19.68 7.41
C LEU A 522 27.32 -20.66 6.41
N TYR A 523 26.61 -21.66 6.93
CA TYR A 523 25.87 -22.63 6.12
C TYR A 523 24.38 -22.26 6.06
N ILE A 524 23.87 -22.02 4.86
CA ILE A 524 22.46 -21.72 4.59
C ILE A 524 21.76 -23.02 4.18
N ILE A 525 20.72 -23.39 4.93
CA ILE A 525 19.84 -24.51 4.60
C ILE A 525 18.46 -23.95 4.27
N GLY A 526 17.99 -24.13 3.03
CA GLY A 526 16.62 -23.84 2.65
C GLY A 526 15.77 -25.11 2.79
N THR A 527 14.64 -25.03 3.49
CA THR A 527 13.75 -26.19 3.68
C THR A 527 12.75 -26.35 2.56
N GLU A 528 12.61 -25.34 1.70
CA GLU A 528 11.82 -25.38 0.47
C GLU A 528 12.26 -24.26 -0.48
N ARG A 529 11.89 -24.35 -1.75
CA ARG A 529 12.03 -23.26 -2.71
C ARG A 529 10.82 -22.37 -2.62
N HIS A 530 11.07 -21.06 -2.64
CA HIS A 530 10.01 -20.06 -2.68
C HIS A 530 9.42 -19.94 -4.09
N GLU A 531 8.30 -19.28 -4.20
CA GLU A 531 7.63 -19.01 -5.47
C GLU A 531 8.47 -18.13 -6.40
N SER A 532 9.38 -17.33 -5.86
CA SER A 532 10.31 -16.49 -6.60
C SER A 532 11.76 -16.88 -6.35
N ARG A 533 12.55 -17.03 -7.43
CA ARG A 533 14.00 -17.27 -7.38
C ARG A 533 14.74 -16.18 -6.64
N ARG A 534 14.24 -15.00 -6.67
CA ARG A 534 14.75 -13.81 -5.99
C ARG A 534 14.85 -14.02 -4.47
N ILE A 535 13.79 -14.56 -3.86
CA ILE A 535 13.75 -14.84 -2.41
C ILE A 535 14.79 -15.90 -2.04
N ASP A 536 14.94 -16.96 -2.85
CA ASP A 536 15.99 -17.96 -2.66
C ASP A 536 17.39 -17.34 -2.74
N ASN A 537 17.61 -16.42 -3.68
CA ASN A 537 18.89 -15.72 -3.82
C ASN A 537 19.14 -14.76 -2.64
N GLN A 538 18.12 -14.13 -2.08
CA GLN A 538 18.24 -13.33 -0.86
C GLN A 538 18.67 -14.19 0.34
N LEU A 539 18.07 -15.38 0.49
CA LEU A 539 18.45 -16.33 1.53
C LEU A 539 19.91 -16.77 1.37
N ARG A 540 20.32 -17.19 0.16
CA ARG A 540 21.72 -17.54 -0.14
C ARG A 540 22.68 -16.38 0.13
N GLY A 541 22.27 -15.17 -0.21
CA GLY A 541 23.06 -13.93 -0.05
C GLY A 541 23.35 -13.54 1.40
N ARG A 542 22.82 -14.26 2.38
CA ARG A 542 23.17 -14.07 3.79
C ARG A 542 24.54 -14.66 4.14
N ALA A 543 25.06 -15.57 3.32
CA ALA A 543 26.38 -16.16 3.47
C ALA A 543 27.31 -15.76 2.31
N GLY A 544 28.61 -15.85 2.52
CA GLY A 544 29.65 -15.58 1.51
C GLY A 544 29.77 -14.10 1.15
N ARG A 545 29.73 -13.22 2.13
CA ARG A 545 29.84 -11.77 1.99
C ARG A 545 31.28 -11.32 2.01
N GLN A 546 31.65 -10.30 1.24
CA GLN A 546 32.98 -9.68 1.19
C GLN A 546 34.12 -10.69 1.08
N GLY A 547 33.94 -11.78 0.28
CA GLY A 547 34.94 -12.82 0.09
C GLY A 547 35.00 -13.86 1.19
N ASP A 548 34.14 -13.83 2.19
CA ASP A 548 34.03 -14.89 3.19
C ASP A 548 33.58 -16.21 2.53
N PRO A 549 34.06 -17.37 3.04
CA PRO A 549 33.53 -18.65 2.64
C PRO A 549 32.09 -18.80 3.12
N GLY A 550 31.33 -19.67 2.49
CA GLY A 550 29.97 -19.99 2.85
C GLY A 550 29.45 -21.15 2.02
N MET A 551 28.35 -21.70 2.42
CA MET A 551 27.71 -22.79 1.72
C MET A 551 26.18 -22.60 1.73
N SER A 552 25.52 -23.06 0.66
CA SER A 552 24.06 -23.11 0.64
C SER A 552 23.56 -24.39 0.01
N ARG A 553 22.46 -24.92 0.54
CA ARG A 553 21.76 -26.08 -0.01
C ARG A 553 20.26 -26.00 0.29
N PHE A 554 19.45 -26.42 -0.69
CA PHE A 554 18.01 -26.55 -0.52
C PHE A 554 17.60 -28.03 -0.41
N TYR A 555 16.73 -28.29 0.56
CA TYR A 555 16.12 -29.58 0.82
C TYR A 555 14.63 -29.49 0.46
N LEU A 556 14.20 -30.26 -0.50
CA LEU A 556 12.88 -30.17 -1.11
C LEU A 556 12.11 -31.48 -0.95
N SER A 557 10.81 -31.41 -1.02
CA SER A 557 9.91 -32.56 -1.04
C SER A 557 8.91 -32.41 -2.19
N LEU A 558 8.44 -33.50 -2.76
CA LEU A 558 7.35 -33.51 -3.74
C LEU A 558 6.03 -32.99 -3.16
N GLU A 559 5.90 -33.00 -1.84
CA GLU A 559 4.75 -32.47 -1.11
C GLU A 559 4.83 -30.96 -0.87
N ASP A 560 5.96 -30.30 -1.16
CA ASP A 560 6.09 -28.85 -1.05
C ASP A 560 5.17 -28.16 -2.07
N ASN A 561 4.54 -27.04 -1.67
CA ASN A 561 3.52 -26.39 -2.48
C ASN A 561 3.96 -26.07 -3.91
N LEU A 562 5.16 -25.55 -4.09
CA LEU A 562 5.69 -25.25 -5.42
C LEU A 562 5.75 -26.50 -6.32
N LEU A 563 6.26 -27.61 -5.78
CA LEU A 563 6.40 -28.85 -6.54
C LEU A 563 5.09 -29.59 -6.72
N ARG A 564 4.17 -29.51 -5.75
CA ARG A 564 2.84 -30.09 -5.81
C ARG A 564 1.96 -29.42 -6.86
N ILE A 565 1.99 -28.08 -6.93
CA ILE A 565 1.09 -27.29 -7.80
C ILE A 565 1.70 -27.10 -9.20
N PHE A 566 2.97 -26.79 -9.28
CA PHE A 566 3.67 -26.41 -10.52
C PHE A 566 4.77 -27.39 -10.94
N GLY A 567 5.17 -28.28 -10.04
CA GLY A 567 6.08 -29.38 -10.31
C GLY A 567 5.38 -30.38 -11.23
N SER A 568 5.78 -30.40 -12.47
CA SER A 568 5.18 -31.23 -13.47
C SER A 568 5.19 -32.71 -13.06
N ASP A 569 4.20 -33.44 -13.55
CA ASP A 569 4.19 -34.93 -13.64
C ASP A 569 5.50 -35.51 -14.15
N ARG A 570 6.35 -34.70 -14.80
CA ARG A 570 7.69 -35.06 -15.23
C ARG A 570 8.65 -35.35 -14.08
N ILE A 571 8.65 -34.57 -12.99
CA ILE A 571 9.53 -34.83 -11.82
C ILE A 571 9.03 -36.10 -11.14
N LYS A 572 7.72 -36.27 -11.01
CA LYS A 572 7.09 -37.44 -10.45
C LYS A 572 7.41 -38.69 -11.28
N ALA A 573 7.26 -38.62 -12.61
CA ALA A 573 7.61 -39.68 -13.51
C ALA A 573 9.12 -40.02 -13.54
N ILE A 574 9.99 -39.05 -13.30
CA ILE A 574 11.44 -39.30 -13.16
C ILE A 574 11.72 -40.07 -11.87
N MET A 575 11.06 -39.69 -10.76
CA MET A 575 11.24 -40.37 -9.48
C MET A 575 10.70 -41.81 -9.49
N ASP A 576 9.54 -42.02 -10.11
CA ASP A 576 8.93 -43.34 -10.26
C ASP A 576 9.77 -44.27 -11.15
N ARG A 577 10.44 -43.72 -12.18
CA ARG A 577 11.34 -44.48 -13.06
C ARG A 577 12.68 -44.82 -12.40
N LEU A 578 13.15 -43.98 -11.45
CA LEU A 578 14.45 -44.21 -10.79
C LEU A 578 14.36 -45.19 -9.61
N GLY A 579 13.13 -45.61 -9.22
CA GLY A 579 12.94 -46.65 -8.19
C GLY A 579 13.54 -46.29 -6.85
N ILE A 580 13.39 -45.06 -6.40
CA ILE A 580 14.03 -44.53 -5.19
C ILE A 580 13.36 -45.07 -3.94
N ASP A 581 14.18 -45.63 -3.04
CA ASP A 581 13.70 -46.16 -1.77
C ASP A 581 13.36 -45.06 -0.76
N GLU A 582 12.56 -45.41 0.28
CA GLU A 582 12.26 -44.50 1.38
C GLU A 582 13.54 -43.97 2.03
N GLY A 583 13.64 -42.64 2.16
CA GLY A 583 14.78 -41.93 2.76
C GLY A 583 15.91 -41.57 1.80
N GLU A 584 15.87 -42.02 0.54
CA GLU A 584 16.83 -41.60 -0.48
C GLU A 584 16.41 -40.28 -1.15
N SER A 585 17.45 -39.46 -1.42
CA SER A 585 17.27 -38.18 -2.11
C SER A 585 17.77 -38.23 -3.55
N ILE A 586 17.17 -37.43 -4.41
CA ILE A 586 17.71 -37.16 -5.73
C ILE A 586 18.58 -35.89 -5.68
N GLU A 587 19.80 -36.02 -6.13
CA GLU A 587 20.68 -34.89 -6.43
C GLU A 587 20.98 -34.88 -7.94
N SER A 588 20.40 -33.93 -8.68
CA SER A 588 20.64 -33.81 -10.12
C SER A 588 20.47 -32.36 -10.59
N ARG A 589 21.41 -31.89 -11.38
CA ARG A 589 21.30 -30.56 -12.05
C ARG A 589 20.07 -30.45 -12.94
N MET A 590 19.59 -31.56 -13.51
CA MET A 590 18.40 -31.57 -14.37
C MET A 590 17.13 -31.29 -13.54
N VAL A 591 17.06 -31.86 -12.35
CA VAL A 591 15.93 -31.67 -11.42
C VAL A 591 15.96 -30.25 -10.84
N THR A 592 17.11 -29.75 -10.41
CA THR A 592 17.25 -28.34 -9.98
C THR A 592 16.79 -27.37 -11.07
N ARG A 593 17.14 -27.60 -12.34
CA ARG A 593 16.66 -26.78 -13.45
C ARG A 593 15.13 -26.91 -13.69
N ALA A 594 14.55 -28.07 -13.44
CA ALA A 594 13.10 -28.26 -13.55
C ALA A 594 12.36 -27.45 -12.49
N VAL A 595 12.88 -27.42 -11.27
CA VAL A 595 12.37 -26.56 -10.17
C VAL A 595 12.48 -25.08 -10.53
N GLU A 596 13.63 -24.63 -11.03
CA GLU A 596 13.81 -23.25 -11.50
C GLU A 596 12.83 -22.86 -12.62
N ASN A 597 12.53 -23.80 -13.53
CA ASN A 597 11.54 -23.55 -14.57
C ASN A 597 10.09 -23.47 -14.02
N ALA A 598 9.78 -24.22 -12.98
CA ALA A 598 8.51 -24.10 -12.26
C ALA A 598 8.41 -22.70 -11.61
N GLN A 599 9.44 -22.24 -10.92
CA GLN A 599 9.51 -20.91 -10.35
C GLN A 599 9.33 -19.81 -11.42
N LYS A 600 9.96 -19.92 -12.59
CA LYS A 600 9.78 -18.95 -13.69
C LYS A 600 8.35 -18.86 -14.17
N LYS A 601 7.61 -19.99 -14.19
CA LYS A 601 6.19 -19.97 -14.55
C LYS A 601 5.35 -19.24 -13.50
N VAL A 602 5.64 -19.47 -12.22
CA VAL A 602 4.95 -18.78 -11.12
C VAL A 602 5.25 -17.29 -11.15
N GLU A 603 6.52 -16.92 -11.31
CA GLU A 603 6.95 -15.52 -11.46
C GLU A 603 6.21 -14.83 -12.62
N SER A 604 6.08 -15.51 -13.76
CA SER A 604 5.32 -14.99 -14.92
C SER A 604 3.84 -14.80 -14.62
N LEU A 605 3.20 -15.76 -13.94
CA LEU A 605 1.80 -15.64 -13.55
C LEU A 605 1.56 -14.46 -12.60
N HIS A 606 2.44 -14.29 -11.62
CA HIS A 606 2.35 -13.17 -10.69
C HIS A 606 2.60 -11.83 -11.38
N PHE A 607 3.53 -11.78 -12.33
CA PHE A 607 3.77 -10.59 -13.12
C PHE A 607 2.55 -10.20 -13.96
N GLU A 608 1.95 -11.16 -14.68
CA GLU A 608 0.73 -10.90 -15.46
C GLU A 608 -0.43 -10.44 -14.56
N ALA A 609 -0.60 -11.03 -13.38
CA ALA A 609 -1.61 -10.60 -12.42
C ALA A 609 -1.38 -9.16 -11.94
N ARG A 610 -0.14 -8.80 -11.57
CA ARG A 610 0.20 -7.41 -11.18
C ARG A 610 0.01 -6.42 -12.32
N LYS A 611 0.41 -6.80 -13.53
CA LYS A 611 0.24 -5.97 -14.74
C LYS A 611 -1.24 -5.71 -15.01
N HIS A 612 -2.06 -6.74 -14.93
CA HIS A 612 -3.49 -6.63 -15.12
C HIS A 612 -4.15 -5.71 -14.08
N LEU A 613 -3.79 -5.84 -12.81
CA LEU A 613 -4.26 -4.94 -11.76
C LEU A 613 -3.86 -3.49 -12.03
N LEU A 614 -2.63 -3.27 -12.49
CA LEU A 614 -2.14 -1.94 -12.81
C LEU A 614 -2.86 -1.33 -14.02
N GLU A 615 -3.18 -2.11 -15.05
CA GLU A 615 -3.92 -1.63 -16.23
C GLU A 615 -5.30 -1.06 -15.86
N TYR A 616 -5.95 -1.63 -14.84
CA TYR A 616 -7.19 -1.06 -14.27
C TYR A 616 -6.93 0.17 -13.41
N ASP A 617 -5.90 0.14 -12.56
CA ASP A 617 -5.58 1.28 -11.71
C ASP A 617 -5.05 2.49 -12.49
N ASP A 618 -4.38 2.27 -13.63
CA ASP A 618 -3.91 3.37 -14.50
C ASP A 618 -5.07 4.25 -14.98
N VAL A 619 -6.25 3.66 -15.22
CA VAL A 619 -7.47 4.42 -15.59
C VAL A 619 -7.91 5.29 -14.43
N ALA A 620 -8.02 4.71 -13.22
CA ALA A 620 -8.36 5.45 -12.01
C ALA A 620 -7.32 6.52 -11.68
N ASN A 621 -6.04 6.24 -11.95
CA ASN A 621 -4.95 7.15 -11.68
C ASN A 621 -4.98 8.43 -12.53
N GLU A 622 -5.37 8.35 -13.81
CA GLU A 622 -5.54 9.55 -14.64
C GLU A 622 -6.68 10.44 -14.13
N GLN A 623 -7.76 9.84 -13.68
CA GLN A 623 -8.86 10.55 -13.03
C GLN A 623 -8.43 11.16 -11.68
N ARG A 624 -7.70 10.40 -10.86
CA ARG A 624 -7.15 10.83 -9.58
C ARG A 624 -6.21 12.05 -9.75
N LYS A 625 -5.28 12.00 -10.71
CA LYS A 625 -4.41 13.12 -11.02
C LYS A 625 -5.18 14.39 -11.39
N THR A 626 -6.25 14.25 -12.18
CA THR A 626 -7.09 15.38 -12.59
C THR A 626 -7.80 15.99 -11.38
N ILE A 627 -8.41 15.17 -10.54
CA ILE A 627 -9.11 15.62 -9.33
C ILE A 627 -8.15 16.24 -8.31
N TYR A 628 -7.01 15.61 -8.05
CA TYR A 628 -6.03 16.10 -7.08
C TYR A 628 -5.37 17.40 -7.54
N LYS A 629 -5.07 17.52 -8.86
CA LYS A 629 -4.59 18.78 -9.42
C LYS A 629 -5.62 19.89 -9.26
N TYR A 630 -6.88 19.59 -9.55
CA TYR A 630 -7.96 20.56 -9.39
C TYR A 630 -8.17 20.94 -7.92
N ARG A 631 -8.06 19.97 -7.03
CA ARG A 631 -8.10 20.20 -5.59
C ARG A 631 -6.95 21.12 -5.12
N ASP A 632 -5.76 20.94 -5.64
CA ASP A 632 -4.60 21.80 -5.36
C ASP A 632 -4.79 23.22 -5.85
N GLU A 633 -5.38 23.41 -7.03
CA GLU A 633 -5.75 24.72 -7.55
C GLU A 633 -6.74 25.44 -6.61
N LEU A 634 -7.72 24.72 -6.09
CA LEU A 634 -8.70 25.25 -5.13
C LEU A 634 -8.06 25.65 -3.77
N LEU A 635 -7.01 24.96 -3.36
CA LEU A 635 -6.29 25.27 -2.13
C LEU A 635 -5.35 26.49 -2.28
N ASP A 636 -5.04 26.92 -3.51
CA ASP A 636 -4.27 28.15 -3.72
C ASP A 636 -5.08 29.37 -3.25
N LYS A 637 -4.47 30.16 -2.36
CA LYS A 637 -5.08 31.40 -1.83
C LYS A 637 -5.42 32.42 -2.91
N ASN A 638 -4.66 32.44 -4.00
CA ASN A 638 -4.85 33.40 -5.09
C ASN A 638 -5.86 32.95 -6.13
N TYR A 639 -6.34 31.70 -6.05
CA TYR A 639 -7.33 31.16 -7.01
C TYR A 639 -8.69 31.82 -6.79
N ASP A 640 -9.22 32.46 -7.81
CA ASP A 640 -10.56 33.07 -7.80
C ASP A 640 -11.57 32.15 -8.49
N MET A 641 -12.59 31.75 -7.75
CA MET A 641 -13.63 30.85 -8.24
C MET A 641 -14.81 31.56 -8.90
N SER A 642 -14.88 32.89 -8.87
CA SER A 642 -16.04 33.67 -9.29
C SER A 642 -16.49 33.36 -10.72
N GLU A 643 -15.56 33.29 -11.67
CA GLU A 643 -15.86 32.96 -13.05
C GLU A 643 -16.41 31.53 -13.19
N LYS A 644 -15.80 30.58 -12.48
CA LYS A 644 -16.22 29.19 -12.51
C LYS A 644 -17.60 28.97 -11.90
N ILE A 645 -17.88 29.63 -10.80
CA ILE A 645 -19.21 29.61 -10.18
C ILE A 645 -20.26 30.18 -11.15
N ALA A 646 -19.92 31.27 -11.85
CA ALA A 646 -20.84 31.87 -12.87
C ALA A 646 -21.11 30.90 -14.03
N GLN A 647 -20.06 30.23 -14.55
CA GLN A 647 -20.21 29.22 -15.59
C GLN A 647 -21.06 28.02 -15.10
N ASN A 648 -20.81 27.55 -13.90
CA ASN A 648 -21.59 26.45 -13.31
C ASN A 648 -23.06 26.81 -13.13
N ARG A 649 -23.39 28.08 -12.82
CA ARG A 649 -24.80 28.55 -12.74
C ARG A 649 -25.52 28.45 -14.07
N VAL A 650 -24.86 28.81 -15.19
CA VAL A 650 -25.45 28.70 -16.52
C VAL A 650 -25.71 27.21 -16.85
N GLU A 651 -24.77 26.34 -16.61
CA GLU A 651 -24.98 24.91 -16.81
C GLU A 651 -26.07 24.34 -15.88
N TYR A 652 -26.14 24.79 -14.63
CA TYR A 652 -27.18 24.41 -13.69
C TYR A 652 -28.56 24.88 -14.16
N ALA A 653 -28.66 26.10 -14.64
CA ALA A 653 -29.90 26.61 -15.22
C ALA A 653 -30.35 25.77 -16.43
N THR A 654 -29.43 25.37 -17.27
CA THR A 654 -29.71 24.46 -18.40
C THR A 654 -30.23 23.11 -17.89
N ASN A 655 -29.62 22.52 -16.89
CA ASN A 655 -30.09 21.24 -16.32
C ASN A 655 -31.43 21.34 -15.64
N LEU A 656 -31.77 22.48 -15.07
CA LEU A 656 -33.13 22.74 -14.52
C LEU A 656 -34.19 22.76 -15.61
N LEU A 657 -33.87 23.33 -16.78
CA LEU A 657 -34.79 23.33 -17.93
C LEU A 657 -34.99 21.91 -18.47
N ASP A 658 -33.90 21.13 -18.59
CA ASP A 658 -33.96 19.73 -19.01
C ASP A 658 -34.84 18.90 -18.03
N THR A 659 -34.68 19.12 -16.71
CA THR A 659 -35.48 18.46 -15.68
C THR A 659 -36.96 18.86 -15.75
N ALA A 660 -37.24 20.09 -16.14
CA ALA A 660 -38.61 20.60 -16.36
C ALA A 660 -39.19 20.21 -17.73
N GLU A 661 -38.48 19.36 -18.52
CA GLU A 661 -38.85 18.95 -19.88
C GLU A 661 -38.97 20.13 -20.86
N ILE A 662 -38.23 21.21 -20.64
CA ILE A 662 -38.13 22.37 -21.51
C ILE A 662 -36.88 22.22 -22.39
N PHE A 663 -37.08 22.00 -23.69
CA PHE A 663 -35.96 21.70 -24.62
C PHE A 663 -35.75 22.83 -25.62
N HIS A 664 -34.51 22.95 -26.07
CA HIS A 664 -34.13 23.91 -27.12
C HIS A 664 -34.92 23.69 -28.40
N GLY A 665 -35.58 24.76 -28.88
CA GLY A 665 -36.42 24.71 -30.06
C GLY A 665 -37.89 24.42 -29.82
N GLY A 666 -38.31 24.24 -28.56
CA GLY A 666 -39.75 24.22 -28.15
C GLY A 666 -40.39 25.59 -28.28
N LEU A 667 -41.71 25.58 -28.37
CA LEU A 667 -42.50 26.84 -28.40
C LEU A 667 -42.62 27.40 -26.97
N LYS A 668 -42.28 28.67 -26.76
CA LYS A 668 -42.29 29.32 -25.45
C LYS A 668 -43.63 29.31 -24.73
N ASP A 669 -44.73 29.21 -25.48
CA ASP A 669 -46.09 29.16 -24.93
C ASP A 669 -46.44 27.77 -24.39
N ASP A 670 -45.65 26.74 -24.74
CA ASP A 670 -45.83 25.36 -24.29
C ASP A 670 -44.95 25.04 -23.06
N TYR A 671 -44.10 25.97 -22.62
CA TYR A 671 -43.22 25.75 -21.47
C TYR A 671 -44.01 25.76 -20.15
N ASP A 672 -43.85 24.68 -19.35
CA ASP A 672 -44.42 24.59 -17.99
C ASP A 672 -43.55 25.36 -16.98
N ILE A 673 -43.70 26.70 -17.02
CA ILE A 673 -42.97 27.61 -16.13
C ILE A 673 -43.31 27.36 -14.66
N LYS A 674 -44.56 26.96 -14.38
CA LYS A 674 -44.99 26.66 -13.01
C LYS A 674 -44.26 25.45 -12.44
N ASN A 675 -44.10 24.39 -13.24
CA ASN A 675 -43.33 23.22 -12.87
C ASN A 675 -41.84 23.57 -12.68
N LEU A 676 -41.28 24.38 -13.58
CA LEU A 676 -39.90 24.87 -13.47
C LEU A 676 -39.68 25.65 -12.16
N CYS A 677 -40.54 26.58 -11.79
CA CYS A 677 -40.44 27.31 -10.52
C CYS A 677 -40.52 26.36 -9.31
N SER A 678 -41.37 25.34 -9.37
CA SER A 678 -41.50 24.32 -8.32
C SER A 678 -40.24 23.49 -8.18
N ILE A 679 -39.58 23.12 -9.30
CA ILE A 679 -38.32 22.40 -9.32
C ILE A 679 -37.21 23.27 -8.72
N ILE A 680 -37.10 24.53 -9.10
CA ILE A 680 -36.08 25.46 -8.57
C ILE A 680 -36.27 25.63 -7.05
N LEU A 681 -37.49 25.79 -6.57
CA LEU A 681 -37.75 25.89 -5.14
C LEU A 681 -37.36 24.63 -4.37
N ALA A 682 -37.71 23.47 -4.93
CA ALA A 682 -37.38 22.17 -4.31
C ALA A 682 -35.87 21.88 -4.32
N ASP A 683 -35.18 22.27 -5.38
CA ASP A 683 -33.78 21.87 -5.64
C ASP A 683 -32.76 22.81 -4.96
N CYS A 684 -32.99 24.12 -4.99
CA CYS A 684 -32.07 25.11 -4.41
C CYS A 684 -32.72 26.10 -3.39
N GLY A 685 -33.98 25.92 -3.08
CA GLY A 685 -34.68 26.71 -2.07
C GLY A 685 -34.97 28.16 -2.49
N GLU A 686 -34.91 28.47 -3.79
CA GLU A 686 -35.15 29.81 -4.30
C GLU A 686 -36.57 29.90 -4.87
N GLU A 687 -37.34 30.85 -4.36
CA GLU A 687 -38.68 31.13 -4.84
C GLU A 687 -38.64 32.15 -5.96
N ILE A 688 -39.06 31.79 -7.17
CA ILE A 688 -39.12 32.68 -8.36
C ILE A 688 -40.55 32.85 -8.76
N ASP A 689 -40.95 34.11 -9.04
CA ASP A 689 -42.28 34.41 -9.52
C ASP A 689 -42.41 33.96 -11.00
N GLU A 690 -43.50 33.23 -11.30
CA GLU A 690 -43.79 32.79 -12.68
C GLU A 690 -43.74 33.93 -13.70
N SER A 691 -44.17 35.13 -13.28
CA SER A 691 -44.19 36.32 -14.15
C SER A 691 -42.81 36.77 -14.64
N GLU A 692 -41.75 36.45 -13.91
CA GLU A 692 -40.35 36.80 -14.30
C GLU A 692 -39.82 35.92 -15.42
N LEU A 693 -40.36 34.69 -15.58
CA LEU A 693 -39.86 33.69 -16.53
C LEU A 693 -40.83 33.50 -17.72
N LYS A 694 -42.07 33.93 -17.61
CA LYS A 694 -43.09 33.70 -18.61
C LYS A 694 -42.83 34.48 -19.91
N GLY A 695 -42.94 33.78 -21.03
CA GLY A 695 -42.79 34.38 -22.38
C GLY A 695 -41.35 34.54 -22.86
N LEU A 696 -40.38 34.02 -22.13
CA LEU A 696 -38.97 33.99 -22.52
C LEU A 696 -38.65 32.78 -23.42
N GLU A 697 -37.75 32.97 -24.35
CA GLU A 697 -37.14 31.89 -25.15
C GLU A 697 -36.18 31.04 -24.32
N TYR A 698 -35.85 29.83 -24.80
CA TYR A 698 -34.98 28.89 -24.09
C TYR A 698 -33.65 29.53 -23.57
N ASN A 699 -32.91 30.21 -24.44
CA ASN A 699 -31.66 30.86 -24.06
C ASN A 699 -31.88 32.02 -23.09
N GLU A 700 -32.95 32.79 -23.28
CA GLU A 700 -33.32 33.87 -22.37
C GLU A 700 -33.72 33.34 -20.99
N LEU A 701 -34.38 32.16 -20.92
CA LEU A 701 -34.68 31.48 -19.67
C LEU A 701 -33.42 31.06 -18.92
N VAL A 702 -32.48 30.47 -19.63
CA VAL A 702 -31.16 30.04 -19.03
C VAL A 702 -30.47 31.27 -18.46
N GLU A 703 -30.33 32.35 -19.24
CA GLU A 703 -29.66 33.56 -18.78
C GLU A 703 -30.41 34.23 -17.60
N LYS A 704 -31.72 34.27 -17.69
CA LYS A 704 -32.55 34.90 -16.64
C LYS A 704 -32.49 34.13 -15.32
N ILE A 705 -32.57 32.79 -15.35
CA ILE A 705 -32.46 31.96 -14.15
C ILE A 705 -31.04 32.11 -13.55
N ALA A 706 -29.97 32.02 -14.37
CA ALA A 706 -28.61 32.21 -13.90
C ALA A 706 -28.43 33.59 -13.24
N GLN A 707 -29.00 34.67 -13.85
CA GLN A 707 -28.95 36.03 -13.31
C GLN A 707 -29.71 36.16 -11.97
N ILE A 708 -30.89 35.56 -11.85
CA ILE A 708 -31.70 35.60 -10.61
C ILE A 708 -30.92 34.88 -9.49
N LEU A 709 -30.36 33.70 -9.78
CA LEU A 709 -29.54 32.93 -8.82
C LEU A 709 -28.31 33.72 -8.40
N GLU A 710 -27.65 34.42 -9.34
CA GLU A 710 -26.51 35.27 -9.06
C GLU A 710 -26.81 36.43 -8.13
N VAL A 711 -27.89 37.17 -8.44
CA VAL A 711 -28.32 38.32 -7.62
C VAL A 711 -28.61 37.87 -6.20
N ARG A 712 -29.42 36.84 -6.03
CA ARG A 712 -29.80 36.32 -4.70
C ARG A 712 -28.59 35.72 -3.94
N TYR A 713 -27.70 35.09 -4.66
CA TYR A 713 -26.44 34.63 -4.07
C TYR A 713 -25.59 35.79 -3.56
N ASN A 714 -25.42 36.84 -4.36
CA ASN A 714 -24.66 38.01 -3.97
C ASN A 714 -25.28 38.75 -2.78
N GLU A 715 -26.63 38.82 -2.70
CA GLU A 715 -27.32 39.34 -1.54
C GLU A 715 -27.01 38.57 -0.26
N LYS A 716 -27.05 37.23 -0.31
CA LYS A 716 -26.71 36.36 0.82
C LYS A 716 -25.22 36.51 1.24
N MET A 717 -24.32 36.63 0.29
CA MET A 717 -22.91 36.78 0.53
C MET A 717 -22.49 38.20 0.96
N SER A 718 -23.35 39.19 0.81
CA SER A 718 -23.07 40.60 1.19
C SER A 718 -22.79 40.77 2.70
N VAL A 719 -23.20 39.82 3.53
CA VAL A 719 -22.91 39.78 4.98
C VAL A 719 -21.44 39.51 5.28
N LEU A 720 -20.70 38.93 4.34
CA LEU A 720 -19.31 38.53 4.46
C LEU A 720 -18.40 39.54 3.76
N ASN A 721 -17.18 39.71 4.28
CA ASN A 721 -16.14 40.41 3.55
C ASN A 721 -15.62 39.53 2.36
N GLU A 722 -14.89 40.15 1.44
CA GLU A 722 -14.47 39.48 0.21
C GLU A 722 -13.54 38.28 0.49
N GLU A 723 -12.67 38.34 1.47
CA GLU A 723 -11.76 37.26 1.88
C GLU A 723 -12.56 36.08 2.48
N GLN A 724 -13.44 36.35 3.43
CA GLN A 724 -14.34 35.35 4.02
C GLN A 724 -15.22 34.65 2.98
N ARG A 725 -15.73 35.44 2.02
CA ARG A 725 -16.54 34.90 0.91
C ARG A 725 -15.72 33.89 0.10
N LYS A 726 -14.51 34.25 -0.33
CA LYS A 726 -13.62 33.39 -1.10
C LYS A 726 -13.26 32.10 -0.34
N ASP A 727 -12.97 32.21 0.95
CA ASP A 727 -12.65 31.06 1.79
C ASP A 727 -13.84 30.10 1.92
N ILE A 728 -15.02 30.61 2.15
CA ILE A 728 -16.25 29.81 2.27
C ILE A 728 -16.59 29.14 0.94
N GLU A 729 -16.52 29.87 -0.18
CA GLU A 729 -16.73 29.32 -1.52
C GLU A 729 -15.81 28.14 -1.78
N LYS A 730 -14.52 28.26 -1.44
CA LYS A 730 -13.51 27.19 -1.58
C LYS A 730 -13.81 25.99 -0.69
N ILE A 731 -14.12 26.24 0.59
CA ILE A 731 -14.40 25.15 1.55
C ILE A 731 -15.64 24.36 1.11
N LEU A 732 -16.71 25.03 0.75
CA LEU A 732 -17.93 24.37 0.31
C LEU A 732 -17.71 23.60 -1.00
N TYR A 733 -16.99 24.20 -1.93
CA TYR A 733 -16.67 23.52 -3.19
C TYR A 733 -15.78 22.29 -2.96
N LEU A 734 -14.78 22.38 -2.08
CA LEU A 734 -13.94 21.24 -1.70
C LEU A 734 -14.76 20.12 -1.05
N GLN A 735 -15.72 20.45 -0.19
CA GLN A 735 -16.59 19.43 0.42
C GLN A 735 -17.44 18.72 -0.64
N VAL A 736 -17.99 19.44 -1.59
CA VAL A 736 -18.75 18.85 -2.71
C VAL A 736 -17.86 17.97 -3.56
N LEU A 737 -16.64 18.45 -3.89
CA LEU A 737 -15.65 17.70 -4.66
C LEU A 737 -15.25 16.40 -3.96
N ASP A 738 -14.90 16.47 -2.67
CA ASP A 738 -14.45 15.32 -1.89
C ASP A 738 -15.58 14.28 -1.71
N ASN A 739 -16.84 14.73 -1.55
CA ASN A 739 -17.98 13.83 -1.49
C ASN A 739 -18.25 13.16 -2.84
N ALA A 740 -18.20 13.93 -3.94
CA ALA A 740 -18.41 13.39 -5.28
C ALA A 740 -17.28 12.41 -5.66
N TRP A 741 -16.04 12.70 -5.29
CA TRP A 741 -14.89 11.82 -5.52
C TRP A 741 -15.00 10.51 -4.76
N ARG A 742 -15.37 10.53 -3.48
CA ARG A 742 -15.61 9.33 -2.68
C ARG A 742 -16.69 8.42 -3.26
N GLU A 743 -17.79 9.04 -3.69
CA GLU A 743 -18.88 8.30 -4.36
C GLU A 743 -18.38 7.68 -5.67
N HIS A 744 -17.59 8.43 -6.44
CA HIS A 744 -17.01 7.93 -7.68
C HIS A 744 -16.05 6.74 -7.44
N LEU A 745 -15.17 6.80 -6.44
CA LEU A 745 -14.30 5.68 -6.09
C LEU A 745 -15.11 4.43 -5.77
N TYR A 746 -16.19 4.57 -5.02
CA TYR A 746 -17.09 3.45 -4.74
C TYR A 746 -17.73 2.86 -6.00
N GLN A 747 -18.22 3.71 -6.91
CA GLN A 747 -18.78 3.25 -8.18
C GLN A 747 -17.74 2.57 -9.08
N MET A 748 -16.49 3.06 -9.05
CA MET A 748 -15.37 2.43 -9.77
C MET A 748 -15.00 1.05 -9.20
N ASP A 749 -15.06 0.88 -7.88
CA ASP A 749 -14.83 -0.43 -7.23
C ASP A 749 -15.92 -1.44 -7.62
N ILE A 750 -17.18 -1.02 -7.63
CA ILE A 750 -18.29 -1.85 -8.10
C ILE A 750 -18.13 -2.20 -9.58
N LEU A 751 -17.82 -1.22 -10.42
CA LEU A 751 -17.59 -1.44 -11.85
C LEU A 751 -16.47 -2.46 -12.07
N LYS A 752 -15.35 -2.33 -11.37
CA LYS A 752 -14.20 -3.23 -11.46
C LYS A 752 -14.57 -4.67 -11.10
N THR A 753 -15.37 -4.85 -10.06
CA THR A 753 -15.84 -6.17 -9.61
C THR A 753 -16.75 -6.82 -10.66
N GLY A 754 -17.66 -6.04 -11.27
CA GLY A 754 -18.67 -6.55 -12.22
C GLY A 754 -18.17 -6.68 -13.66
N ILE A 755 -17.12 -5.97 -14.06
CA ILE A 755 -16.73 -5.84 -15.47
C ILE A 755 -16.24 -7.17 -16.07
N GLY A 756 -15.65 -8.06 -15.25
CA GLY A 756 -15.15 -9.37 -15.67
C GLY A 756 -16.23 -10.24 -16.30
N LEU A 757 -17.49 -10.07 -15.89
CA LEU A 757 -18.63 -10.82 -16.42
C LEU A 757 -18.93 -10.47 -17.88
N ARG A 758 -18.55 -9.29 -18.36
CA ARG A 758 -18.72 -8.88 -19.76
C ARG A 758 -17.81 -9.66 -20.73
N GLY A 759 -16.77 -10.32 -20.23
CA GLY A 759 -15.93 -11.21 -21.02
C GLY A 759 -16.69 -12.39 -21.64
N TYR A 760 -17.81 -12.80 -21.03
CA TYR A 760 -18.68 -13.84 -21.60
C TYR A 760 -19.35 -13.41 -22.92
N ASN A 761 -19.52 -12.12 -23.15
CA ASN A 761 -20.04 -11.56 -24.40
C ASN A 761 -18.96 -11.28 -25.46
N GLN A 762 -17.79 -11.90 -25.35
CA GLN A 762 -16.63 -11.70 -26.24
C GLN A 762 -16.13 -10.25 -26.32
N LYS A 763 -16.43 -9.41 -25.33
CA LYS A 763 -15.89 -8.06 -25.21
C LYS A 763 -14.66 -8.08 -24.32
N ASP A 764 -13.69 -7.24 -24.66
CA ASP A 764 -12.52 -7.06 -23.81
C ASP A 764 -12.93 -6.29 -22.52
N PRO A 765 -12.81 -6.90 -21.33
CA PRO A 765 -13.21 -6.26 -20.09
C PRO A 765 -12.48 -4.96 -19.79
N LEU A 766 -11.22 -4.84 -20.18
CA LEU A 766 -10.44 -3.63 -19.95
C LEU A 766 -10.93 -2.45 -20.84
N VAL A 767 -11.29 -2.74 -22.08
CA VAL A 767 -11.85 -1.72 -22.99
C VAL A 767 -13.21 -1.24 -22.51
N GLU A 768 -14.06 -2.16 -22.07
CA GLU A 768 -15.38 -1.81 -21.49
C GLU A 768 -15.20 -1.02 -20.18
N TYR A 769 -14.26 -1.42 -19.33
CA TYR A 769 -13.94 -0.69 -18.11
C TYR A 769 -13.50 0.75 -18.41
N LYS A 770 -12.60 0.98 -19.36
CA LYS A 770 -12.15 2.31 -19.78
C LYS A 770 -13.33 3.19 -20.23
N LYS A 771 -14.24 2.60 -21.01
CA LYS A 771 -15.41 3.31 -21.53
C LYS A 771 -16.38 3.70 -20.41
N GLU A 772 -16.74 2.73 -19.55
CA GLU A 772 -17.71 2.97 -18.46
C GLU A 772 -17.13 3.91 -17.40
N SER A 773 -15.85 3.74 -17.05
CA SER A 773 -15.17 4.62 -16.11
C SER A 773 -15.09 6.07 -16.61
N TYR A 774 -14.90 6.27 -17.93
CA TYR A 774 -14.99 7.61 -18.52
C TYR A 774 -16.38 8.21 -18.37
N ASN A 775 -17.44 7.44 -18.63
CA ASN A 775 -18.82 7.90 -18.45
C ASN A 775 -19.08 8.29 -17.00
N LEU A 776 -18.70 7.44 -16.04
CA LEU A 776 -18.84 7.73 -14.61
C LEU A 776 -18.08 8.99 -14.20
N PHE A 777 -16.89 9.21 -14.78
CA PHE A 777 -16.10 10.41 -14.50
C PHE A 777 -16.76 11.67 -15.08
N MET A 778 -17.35 11.60 -16.27
CA MET A 778 -18.10 12.72 -16.85
C MET A 778 -19.36 13.04 -16.04
N GLU A 779 -20.05 12.02 -15.52
CA GLU A 779 -21.15 12.19 -14.57
C GLU A 779 -20.71 12.88 -13.27
N LEU A 780 -19.55 12.49 -12.73
CA LEU A 780 -18.95 13.16 -11.57
C LEU A 780 -18.73 14.64 -11.85
N VAL A 781 -18.13 14.98 -13.00
CA VAL A 781 -17.87 16.38 -13.37
C VAL A 781 -19.18 17.17 -13.50
N GLY A 782 -20.18 16.59 -14.14
CA GLY A 782 -21.52 17.21 -14.25
C GLY A 782 -22.18 17.42 -12.89
N ARG A 783 -22.15 16.39 -12.04
CA ARG A 783 -22.69 16.46 -10.67
C ARG A 783 -21.96 17.51 -9.82
N LEU A 784 -20.62 17.57 -9.91
CA LEU A 784 -19.83 18.57 -9.19
C LEU A 784 -20.28 20.00 -9.54
N LYS A 785 -20.51 20.30 -10.80
CA LYS A 785 -20.97 21.61 -11.24
C LYS A 785 -22.37 21.94 -10.68
N THR A 786 -23.29 21.00 -10.77
CA THR A 786 -24.66 21.16 -10.28
C THR A 786 -24.72 21.27 -8.75
N GLU A 787 -24.12 20.32 -8.03
CA GLU A 787 -24.17 20.30 -6.57
C GLU A 787 -23.41 21.47 -5.92
N SER A 788 -22.36 21.98 -6.57
CA SER A 788 -21.65 23.18 -6.08
C SER A 788 -22.57 24.41 -6.09
N VAL A 789 -23.35 24.60 -7.16
CA VAL A 789 -24.32 25.72 -7.24
C VAL A 789 -25.45 25.54 -6.22
N LYS A 790 -26.05 24.36 -6.11
CA LYS A 790 -27.05 24.04 -5.11
C LYS A 790 -26.58 24.35 -3.70
N THR A 791 -25.39 23.82 -3.34
CA THR A 791 -24.81 24.00 -2.00
C THR A 791 -24.59 25.47 -1.69
N LEU A 792 -24.02 26.22 -2.61
CA LEU A 792 -23.81 27.66 -2.45
C LEU A 792 -25.13 28.43 -2.36
N GLN A 793 -26.16 27.98 -3.07
CA GLN A 793 -27.47 28.65 -3.08
C GLN A 793 -28.29 28.39 -1.78
N ILE A 794 -28.16 27.18 -1.21
CA ILE A 794 -28.86 26.76 0.01
C ILE A 794 -28.27 27.37 1.28
N VAL A 795 -26.94 27.63 1.29
CA VAL A 795 -26.24 28.13 2.46
C VAL A 795 -26.82 29.46 2.94
N ARG A 796 -27.13 29.52 4.23
CA ARG A 796 -27.60 30.75 4.91
C ARG A 796 -26.60 31.13 5.99
N PHE A 797 -26.22 32.40 5.98
CA PHE A 797 -25.37 32.95 7.03
C PHE A 797 -26.26 33.67 8.04
N LYS A 798 -26.10 33.36 9.31
CA LYS A 798 -26.77 34.10 10.37
C LYS A 798 -26.11 35.48 10.46
N SER A 799 -26.95 36.51 10.51
CA SER A 799 -26.47 37.87 10.76
C SER A 799 -25.76 37.92 12.13
N ARG A 800 -24.89 38.90 12.31
CA ARG A 800 -24.21 39.10 13.58
C ARG A 800 -25.17 39.27 14.74
N GLU A 801 -26.31 39.90 14.49
CA GLU A 801 -27.41 40.08 15.45
C GLU A 801 -28.05 38.74 15.83
N GLU A 802 -28.28 37.84 14.85
CA GLU A 802 -28.83 36.50 15.10
C GLU A 802 -27.84 35.60 15.83
N GLN A 803 -26.54 35.75 15.58
CA GLN A 803 -25.49 35.02 16.30
C GLN A 803 -25.41 35.49 17.75
N GLU A 804 -25.43 36.80 18.01
CA GLU A 804 -25.45 37.39 19.33
C GLU A 804 -26.72 37.02 20.11
N GLU A 805 -27.87 36.98 19.44
CA GLU A 805 -29.16 36.54 20.03
C GLU A 805 -29.13 35.05 20.39
N GLN A 806 -28.58 34.21 19.52
CA GLN A 806 -28.44 32.78 19.80
C GLN A 806 -27.45 32.50 20.93
N ALA A 807 -26.33 33.23 20.96
CA ALA A 807 -25.37 33.15 22.05
C ALA A 807 -26.01 33.60 23.38
N ARG A 808 -26.86 34.65 23.34
CA ARG A 808 -27.64 35.13 24.48
C ARG A 808 -28.66 34.10 24.95
N MET A 809 -29.40 33.47 24.03
CA MET A 809 -30.34 32.38 24.36
C MET A 809 -29.65 31.16 24.94
N MET A 810 -28.49 30.79 24.43
CA MET A 810 -27.67 29.69 25.01
C MET A 810 -27.18 30.04 26.40
N LEU A 811 -26.76 31.28 26.64
CA LEU A 811 -26.32 31.76 27.95
C LEU A 811 -27.48 31.78 28.94
N GLU A 812 -28.67 32.23 28.53
CA GLU A 812 -29.88 32.23 29.34
C GLU A 812 -30.38 30.80 29.62
N ALA A 813 -30.27 29.88 28.66
CA ALA A 813 -30.62 28.50 28.85
C ALA A 813 -29.67 27.79 29.84
N SER A 814 -28.35 28.10 29.76
CA SER A 814 -27.37 27.56 30.72
C SER A 814 -27.59 28.12 32.13
N GLN A 815 -27.91 29.41 32.26
CA GLN A 815 -28.22 30.03 33.56
C GLN A 815 -29.55 29.51 34.13
N ASN A 816 -30.54 29.22 33.31
CA ASN A 816 -31.78 28.60 33.74
C ASN A 816 -31.62 27.15 34.16
N ALA A 817 -30.72 26.42 33.53
CA ALA A 817 -30.39 25.06 33.91
C ALA A 817 -29.62 24.99 35.25
N GLU A 818 -28.88 26.04 35.64
CA GLU A 818 -28.24 26.14 36.95
C GLU A 818 -29.22 26.54 38.07
N ASN A 819 -30.41 27.12 37.73
CA ASN A 819 -31.37 27.59 38.71
C ASN A 819 -32.57 26.65 38.92
N GLU A 820 -32.71 25.53 38.27
CA GLU A 820 -33.73 24.55 38.59
C GLU A 820 -33.35 23.75 39.86
N PRO A 821 -34.17 23.74 40.91
CA PRO A 821 -33.95 22.92 42.07
C PRO A 821 -34.16 21.45 41.69
N LEU A 822 -33.15 20.64 41.93
CA LEU A 822 -33.12 19.19 41.76
C LEU A 822 -34.29 18.57 42.57
N ASN A 823 -35.40 18.27 41.89
CA ASN A 823 -36.51 17.52 42.46
C ASN A 823 -36.25 16.01 42.31
N TYR A 824 -35.83 15.38 43.36
CA TYR A 824 -35.76 13.91 43.45
C TYR A 824 -37.17 13.36 43.55
N ASN A 825 -37.71 12.79 42.50
CA ASN A 825 -38.71 11.73 42.64
C ASN A 825 -38.58 10.70 41.49
N ASN A 826 -38.44 9.49 41.99
CA ASN A 826 -38.33 8.21 41.30
C ASN A 826 -39.40 7.95 40.21
N GLN A 827 -38.97 7.28 39.19
CA GLN A 827 -39.48 6.05 38.56
C GLN A 827 -39.42 6.15 37.01
N GLY A 828 -38.72 5.19 36.42
CA GLY A 828 -38.84 4.88 35.01
C GLY A 828 -37.46 4.71 34.36
N GLU A 829 -37.14 3.49 34.14
CA GLU A 829 -35.99 2.96 33.39
C GLU A 829 -35.76 3.68 32.10
N ASP A 830 -34.52 4.12 31.82
CA ASP A 830 -33.84 3.88 30.56
C ASP A 830 -32.33 4.23 30.65
N GLU A 831 -31.54 3.34 30.13
CA GLU A 831 -30.09 3.34 30.11
C GLU A 831 -29.52 4.44 29.21
N ASN A 832 -28.54 5.21 29.66
CA ASN A 832 -27.22 5.31 29.05
C ASN A 832 -26.50 6.63 29.35
N PHE A 833 -25.20 6.45 29.59
CA PHE A 833 -24.10 7.41 29.64
C PHE A 833 -23.96 8.27 30.92
N THR A 834 -23.15 7.74 31.83
CA THR A 834 -22.41 8.53 32.82
C THR A 834 -20.92 8.38 32.61
N PRO A 835 -20.12 9.46 32.66
CA PRO A 835 -18.66 9.37 32.63
C PRO A 835 -18.16 8.69 33.91
N GLU A 836 -17.31 7.68 33.78
CA GLU A 836 -16.72 6.91 34.85
C GLU A 836 -16.02 7.80 35.91
N LYS A 837 -16.62 7.98 37.05
CA LYS A 837 -15.91 8.44 38.27
C LYS A 837 -14.93 7.34 38.67
N LYS A 838 -13.63 7.58 38.56
CA LYS A 838 -12.58 6.67 39.06
C LYS A 838 -12.78 6.41 40.56
N ILE A 839 -13.20 5.21 40.89
CA ILE A 839 -13.40 4.78 42.26
C ILE A 839 -12.04 4.60 42.93
N PRO A 840 -11.78 5.24 44.10
CA PRO A 840 -10.53 5.06 44.80
C PRO A 840 -10.31 3.60 45.20
N ARG A 841 -9.11 3.06 45.02
CA ARG A 841 -8.78 1.65 45.23
C ARG A 841 -9.15 1.11 46.63
N ASN A 842 -9.15 1.97 47.61
CA ASN A 842 -9.47 1.58 49.03
C ASN A 842 -10.93 1.85 49.41
N ALA A 843 -11.77 2.39 48.52
CA ALA A 843 -13.19 2.57 48.79
C ALA A 843 -13.94 1.21 48.79
N PRO A 844 -15.09 1.09 49.50
CA PRO A 844 -15.93 -0.09 49.38
C PRO A 844 -16.35 -0.34 47.93
N CYS A 845 -16.35 -1.61 47.52
CA CYS A 845 -16.72 -1.93 46.13
C CYS A 845 -18.22 -1.69 45.93
N PRO A 846 -18.62 -0.99 44.86
CA PRO A 846 -20.03 -0.65 44.61
C PRO A 846 -20.92 -1.88 44.34
N CYS A 847 -20.34 -3.08 44.16
CA CYS A 847 -21.11 -4.30 43.96
C CYS A 847 -21.77 -4.84 45.26
N GLY A 848 -21.65 -4.16 46.40
CA GLY A 848 -22.26 -4.58 47.66
C GLY A 848 -21.59 -5.77 48.36
N SER A 849 -20.45 -6.23 47.93
CA SER A 849 -19.71 -7.38 48.45
C SER A 849 -19.01 -7.12 49.81
N GLY A 850 -19.05 -5.91 50.34
CA GLY A 850 -18.36 -5.50 51.56
C GLY A 850 -16.82 -5.46 51.46
N LYS A 851 -16.23 -5.80 50.33
CA LYS A 851 -14.78 -5.77 50.07
C LYS A 851 -14.34 -4.42 49.49
N LYS A 852 -13.08 -4.07 49.70
CA LYS A 852 -12.50 -2.90 49.08
C LYS A 852 -12.41 -3.10 47.54
N TYR A 853 -12.54 -2.01 46.76
CA TYR A 853 -12.56 -2.08 45.29
C TYR A 853 -11.32 -2.80 44.72
N LYS A 854 -10.12 -2.56 45.28
CA LYS A 854 -8.87 -3.26 44.89
C LYS A 854 -8.89 -4.77 45.11
N ASP A 855 -9.70 -5.26 46.05
CA ASP A 855 -9.77 -6.68 46.41
C ASP A 855 -10.98 -7.39 45.78
N CYS A 856 -11.79 -6.63 44.98
CA CYS A 856 -12.98 -7.12 44.30
C CYS A 856 -12.84 -6.81 42.80
N HIS A 857 -13.56 -5.84 42.22
CA HIS A 857 -13.57 -5.51 40.81
C HIS A 857 -12.33 -4.75 40.34
N GLY A 858 -11.56 -4.15 41.23
CA GLY A 858 -10.27 -3.50 40.91
C GLY A 858 -9.05 -4.43 40.92
N LYS A 859 -9.25 -5.75 41.00
CA LYS A 859 -8.16 -6.76 41.10
C LYS A 859 -7.35 -6.90 39.79
N SER A 860 -7.92 -6.52 38.67
CA SER A 860 -7.35 -6.67 37.30
C SER A 860 -6.78 -5.37 36.72
N GLY A 861 -6.56 -4.32 37.49
CA GLY A 861 -5.94 -3.10 37.00
C GLY A 861 -4.45 -3.28 36.64
N PRO A 862 -3.91 -2.60 35.65
CA PRO A 862 -2.54 -2.79 35.16
C PRO A 862 -1.54 -2.53 36.30
N LYS A 863 -0.62 -3.47 36.50
CA LYS A 863 0.55 -3.27 37.37
C LYS A 863 1.35 -2.09 36.81
N LYS A 864 1.51 -1.02 37.58
CA LYS A 864 2.45 0.04 37.26
C LYS A 864 3.82 -0.57 37.09
N GLY A 865 4.36 -0.50 35.87
CA GLY A 865 5.75 -0.77 35.61
C GLY A 865 6.62 0.18 36.45
N ILE A 866 7.63 -0.39 37.03
CA ILE A 866 8.74 0.30 37.68
C ILE A 866 9.44 1.08 36.58
N PHE A 867 9.29 2.42 36.63
CA PHE A 867 10.31 3.40 36.26
C PHE A 867 9.68 4.77 36.58
N ALA A 868 10.17 5.36 37.68
CA ALA A 868 10.14 6.78 37.93
C ALA A 868 11.30 7.41 37.19
#